data_a04253fa609f5326d87dfc948ada3dd7
#
_entry.id   a04253fa609f5326d87dfc948ada3dd7
#
_cell.length_a   1.000
_cell.length_b   1.000
_cell.length_c   1.000
_cell.angle_alpha   90.00
_cell.angle_beta   90.00
_cell.angle_gamma   90.00
#
_symmetry.space_group_name_H-M   'P 1'
#
loop_
_entity.id
_entity.type
_entity.pdbx_description
1 polymer ?
#
loop_
_entity_poly.entity_id
_entity_poly.type
_entity_poly.pdbx_seq_one_letter_code
_entity_poly.pdbx_strand_id
1 'polypeptide(L)'
;MENKNNPLVIFTPSGKRGAFPVGTPILTAARQLGVDLDSVCGGRGICSRCQITPSFGEFSKHGVTVENNAISDWNSVEERYKSKRGMIDGRRLGCQATVQGNIVIDVPPESQVHKQVVRKRAEARDILINPTTRLFYVEVEQPDMHKPSGDLERLIEALDKEWNLSSLEADFSILKKIQTALRKGEWKVTCAIHSDTNSNKSNIVEIWPGYYEGSIYGMAVDLGSTTIAAHLCDLQTGEVVASSGSMNPQIRFGEDLMSRVSYSMMNSKGDEEMTSAVRAGMNELFSEVAQEANISTDLIMDAVFVCNPVMHHLFLGIDPFELGQAPFALATSNAINTKSSNLELSQMHSASNVYLLPCIAGHVGADAAAVALSESPNTSEDLVLIVDVGTNAEILLGNKDKVLACSSPTGPAFEGAQISSGQRAAPGAIEHVEIDPTTKDPRFKVIGSDYWSDEIGFEDSIKSSGITGICGSGIIEMVAEMRMAGIVDGPGLIGSPEQTATNRCFQDGRTFSYLVYDGSASNGPKITITNRDIREIQMAKAALYSGARLLMDKFEVDNVDRIVLAGAFGAHISPKHAMALGMIPDCKLKNVSSAGNAAGTGARIALLNHTARSDIEKIVTEIHKIETAIEPRFQEHFVNASAIPNSVEKFPILETHVNLPL
;
A
#
# COMPACT_ATOMS: atom_id res chain seq x y z
N MET A 1 17.02 31.00 19.69
CA MET A 1 16.29 30.84 20.97
C MET A 1 14.89 30.41 20.61
N GLU A 2 14.64 29.11 20.58
CA GLU A 2 13.29 28.57 20.39
C GLU A 2 12.45 28.95 21.62
N ASN A 3 11.36 29.65 21.35
CA ASN A 3 10.42 30.10 22.38
C ASN A 3 9.67 28.83 22.88
N LYS A 4 10.03 28.34 24.06
CA LYS A 4 9.48 27.10 24.69
C LYS A 4 7.96 27.12 24.96
N ASN A 5 7.22 28.14 24.50
CA ASN A 5 5.80 28.34 24.79
C ASN A 5 4.90 28.37 23.54
N ASN A 6 5.41 28.07 22.34
CA ASN A 6 4.57 28.06 21.14
C ASN A 6 3.82 26.73 21.01
N PRO A 7 2.52 26.76 20.65
CA PRO A 7 1.74 25.56 20.36
C PRO A 7 2.37 24.69 19.28
N LEU A 8 2.28 23.37 19.46
CA LEU A 8 2.72 22.39 18.48
C LEU A 8 1.61 22.13 17.46
N VAL A 9 1.93 22.29 16.18
CA VAL A 9 1.05 21.95 15.05
C VAL A 9 1.58 20.70 14.37
N ILE A 10 0.72 19.73 14.16
CA ILE A 10 1.03 18.44 13.54
C ILE A 10 0.10 18.25 12.35
N PHE A 11 0.65 17.95 11.19
CA PHE A 11 -0.12 17.68 9.97
C PHE A 11 -0.13 16.19 9.64
N THR A 12 -1.32 15.65 9.43
CA THR A 12 -1.54 14.30 8.93
C THR A 12 -2.05 14.36 7.48
N PRO A 13 -1.73 13.39 6.63
CA PRO A 13 -0.95 12.18 6.90
C PRO A 13 0.57 12.38 6.82
N SER A 14 1.08 13.60 6.57
CA SER A 14 2.51 13.86 6.34
C SER A 14 3.39 13.65 7.59
N GLY A 15 2.81 13.69 8.80
CA GLY A 15 3.54 13.61 10.07
C GLY A 15 4.41 14.84 10.38
N LYS A 16 4.44 15.84 9.49
CA LYS A 16 5.24 17.07 9.65
C LYS A 16 4.71 17.91 10.81
N ARG A 17 5.61 18.40 11.64
CA ARG A 17 5.25 19.12 12.87
C ARG A 17 6.23 20.25 13.21
N GLY A 18 5.73 21.29 13.84
CA GLY A 18 6.52 22.42 14.29
C GLY A 18 5.76 23.28 15.30
N ALA A 19 6.50 24.08 16.07
CA ALA A 19 5.93 25.01 17.04
C ALA A 19 5.70 26.38 16.40
N PHE A 20 4.47 26.92 16.52
CA PHE A 20 4.08 28.18 15.89
C PHE A 20 3.43 29.12 16.90
N PRO A 21 3.64 30.44 16.77
CA PRO A 21 2.96 31.43 17.60
C PRO A 21 1.44 31.33 17.49
N VAL A 22 0.74 31.58 18.60
CA VAL A 22 -0.73 31.74 18.58
C VAL A 22 -1.11 32.82 17.58
N GLY A 23 -2.19 32.57 16.81
CA GLY A 23 -2.65 33.45 15.74
C GLY A 23 -2.01 33.16 14.36
N THR A 24 -1.05 32.24 14.25
CA THR A 24 -0.49 31.83 12.95
C THR A 24 -1.56 31.15 12.10
N PRO A 25 -1.83 31.58 10.85
CA PRO A 25 -2.72 30.84 9.95
C PRO A 25 -2.19 29.44 9.66
N ILE A 26 -3.08 28.45 9.66
CA ILE A 26 -2.72 27.05 9.42
C ILE A 26 -2.02 26.88 8.07
N LEU A 27 -2.48 27.57 7.02
CA LEU A 27 -1.83 27.56 5.70
C LEU A 27 -0.37 28.04 5.77
N THR A 28 -0.08 29.05 6.62
CA THR A 28 1.28 29.56 6.81
C THR A 28 2.15 28.52 7.53
N ALA A 29 1.62 27.87 8.56
CA ALA A 29 2.30 26.78 9.27
C ALA A 29 2.58 25.60 8.31
N ALA A 30 1.59 25.22 7.48
CA ALA A 30 1.75 24.18 6.47
C ALA A 30 2.89 24.50 5.48
N ARG A 31 2.92 25.72 4.96
CA ARG A 31 3.96 26.15 4.02
C ARG A 31 5.36 26.16 4.63
N GLN A 32 5.49 26.63 5.87
CA GLN A 32 6.79 26.65 6.56
C GLN A 32 7.31 25.24 6.87
N LEU A 33 6.42 24.27 7.06
CA LEU A 33 6.77 22.87 7.26
C LEU A 33 6.89 22.09 5.94
N GLY A 34 6.64 22.73 4.79
CA GLY A 34 6.60 22.04 3.50
C GLY A 34 5.47 21.03 3.40
N VAL A 35 4.35 21.25 4.10
CA VAL A 35 3.14 20.42 3.97
C VAL A 35 2.41 20.81 2.70
N ASP A 36 2.03 19.84 1.91
CA ASP A 36 1.29 20.02 0.67
C ASP A 36 -0.16 20.43 0.98
N LEU A 37 -0.42 21.72 1.00
CA LEU A 37 -1.74 22.32 1.19
C LEU A 37 -1.97 23.40 0.13
N ASP A 38 -2.89 23.13 -0.79
CA ASP A 38 -3.15 23.99 -1.95
C ASP A 38 -3.76 25.35 -1.58
N SER A 39 -3.36 26.40 -2.26
CA SER A 39 -3.95 27.73 -2.11
C SER A 39 -3.66 28.62 -3.32
N VAL A 40 -4.56 28.65 -4.29
CA VAL A 40 -4.44 29.52 -5.49
C VAL A 40 -4.94 30.93 -5.29
N CYS A 41 -5.68 31.23 -4.23
CA CYS A 41 -6.19 32.58 -3.98
C CYS A 41 -5.31 33.45 -3.06
N GLY A 42 -4.12 32.96 -2.69
CA GLY A 42 -3.22 33.69 -1.82
C GLY A 42 -3.77 33.95 -0.41
N GLY A 43 -4.59 33.04 0.12
CA GLY A 43 -5.12 33.14 1.48
C GLY A 43 -6.41 33.97 1.63
N ARG A 44 -7.06 34.34 0.54
CA ARG A 44 -8.27 35.20 0.55
C ARG A 44 -9.59 34.48 0.89
N GLY A 45 -9.55 33.15 1.16
CA GLY A 45 -10.74 32.37 1.52
C GLY A 45 -11.76 32.19 0.39
N ILE A 46 -11.37 32.26 -0.87
CA ILE A 46 -12.27 32.23 -2.03
C ILE A 46 -12.10 31.02 -2.94
N CYS A 47 -10.96 30.31 -2.89
CA CYS A 47 -10.67 29.19 -3.78
C CYS A 47 -11.04 27.81 -3.21
N SER A 48 -11.30 27.69 -1.93
CA SER A 48 -11.59 26.45 -1.18
C SER A 48 -10.50 25.38 -1.18
N ARG A 49 -9.37 25.59 -1.81
CA ARG A 49 -8.37 24.55 -1.96
C ARG A 49 -7.56 24.26 -0.69
N CYS A 50 -7.51 25.22 0.26
CA CYS A 50 -6.84 25.04 1.54
C CYS A 50 -7.74 24.48 2.65
N GLN A 51 -8.70 23.60 2.32
CA GLN A 51 -9.52 22.98 3.33
C GLN A 51 -8.70 22.01 4.18
N ILE A 52 -8.96 22.02 5.49
CA ILE A 52 -8.31 21.18 6.48
C ILE A 52 -9.36 20.63 7.44
N THR A 53 -9.07 19.51 8.08
CA THR A 53 -9.92 18.96 9.15
C THR A 53 -9.13 19.00 10.46
N PRO A 54 -9.48 19.87 11.43
CA PRO A 54 -8.87 19.83 12.76
C PRO A 54 -9.36 18.61 13.53
N SER A 55 -8.45 17.95 14.23
CA SER A 55 -8.73 16.78 15.04
C SER A 55 -8.54 17.12 16.52
N PHE A 56 -9.48 16.68 17.38
CA PHE A 56 -9.52 16.97 18.80
C PHE A 56 -9.43 15.70 19.63
N GLY A 57 -8.92 15.79 20.87
CA GLY A 57 -8.79 14.66 21.79
C GLY A 57 -7.33 14.34 22.14
N GLU A 58 -7.09 13.14 22.64
CA GLU A 58 -5.74 12.67 22.99
C GLU A 58 -5.06 11.98 21.80
N PHE A 59 -3.85 12.44 21.49
CA PHE A 59 -3.00 11.86 20.45
C PHE A 59 -1.72 11.34 21.10
N SER A 60 -1.83 10.16 21.73
CA SER A 60 -0.74 9.53 22.52
C SER A 60 0.54 9.35 21.68
N LYS A 61 0.40 9.02 20.39
CA LYS A 61 1.51 8.88 19.44
C LYS A 61 2.31 10.18 19.28
N HIS A 62 1.65 11.31 19.36
CA HIS A 62 2.27 12.63 19.20
C HIS A 62 2.60 13.30 20.52
N GLY A 63 2.19 12.70 21.64
CA GLY A 63 2.38 13.23 22.99
C GLY A 63 1.63 14.54 23.22
N VAL A 64 0.49 14.75 22.54
CA VAL A 64 -0.30 15.97 22.64
C VAL A 64 -1.78 15.66 22.92
N THR A 65 -2.39 16.53 23.74
CA THR A 65 -3.84 16.63 23.89
C THR A 65 -4.30 17.87 23.16
N VAL A 66 -5.29 17.75 22.29
CA VAL A 66 -5.87 18.81 21.50
C VAL A 66 -7.22 19.21 22.09
N GLU A 67 -7.30 20.40 22.62
CA GLU A 67 -8.52 20.96 23.18
C GLU A 67 -9.41 21.57 22.07
N ASN A 68 -10.73 21.67 22.30
CA ASN A 68 -11.67 22.22 21.32
C ASN A 68 -11.40 23.69 20.93
N ASN A 69 -10.67 24.42 21.75
CA ASN A 69 -10.25 25.80 21.52
C ASN A 69 -8.86 25.91 20.89
N ALA A 70 -8.25 24.82 20.46
CA ALA A 70 -6.90 24.80 19.86
C ALA A 70 -6.83 25.48 18.48
N ILE A 71 -7.98 25.78 17.86
CA ILE A 71 -8.12 26.50 16.61
C ILE A 71 -9.08 27.69 16.80
N SER A 72 -8.87 28.76 16.05
CA SER A 72 -9.74 29.94 16.11
C SER A 72 -11.20 29.64 15.78
N ASP A 73 -12.13 30.42 16.30
CA ASP A 73 -13.54 30.37 15.94
C ASP A 73 -13.74 30.66 14.44
N TRP A 74 -14.91 30.26 13.92
CA TRP A 74 -15.32 30.58 12.55
C TRP A 74 -15.39 32.09 12.36
N ASN A 75 -14.87 32.54 11.20
CA ASN A 75 -14.95 33.94 10.83
C ASN A 75 -15.98 34.18 9.70
N SER A 76 -16.29 35.45 9.44
CA SER A 76 -17.26 35.85 8.43
C SER A 76 -16.89 35.42 6.99
N VAL A 77 -15.60 35.17 6.71
CA VAL A 77 -15.14 34.68 5.41
C VAL A 77 -15.49 33.21 5.24
N GLU A 78 -15.29 32.38 6.27
CA GLU A 78 -15.65 30.97 6.28
C GLU A 78 -17.17 30.79 6.23
N GLU A 79 -17.92 31.58 7.00
CA GLU A 79 -19.40 31.57 6.96
C GLU A 79 -19.93 31.94 5.57
N ARG A 80 -19.43 33.01 4.98
CA ARG A 80 -19.77 33.42 3.62
C ARG A 80 -19.43 32.35 2.60
N TYR A 81 -18.27 31.68 2.77
CA TYR A 81 -17.87 30.60 1.90
C TYR A 81 -18.82 29.41 2.00
N LYS A 82 -19.10 28.93 3.23
CA LYS A 82 -20.02 27.80 3.49
C LYS A 82 -21.41 28.08 2.91
N SER A 83 -21.93 29.30 3.10
CA SER A 83 -23.28 29.67 2.61
C SER A 83 -23.41 29.74 1.09
N LYS A 84 -22.30 30.11 0.38
CA LYS A 84 -22.35 30.31 -1.09
C LYS A 84 -21.94 29.08 -1.90
N ARG A 85 -21.04 28.26 -1.37
CA ARG A 85 -20.42 27.14 -2.12
C ARG A 85 -20.52 25.78 -1.43
N GLY A 86 -21.00 25.76 -0.19
CA GLY A 86 -20.97 24.57 0.65
C GLY A 86 -19.55 24.26 1.15
N MET A 87 -19.47 23.64 2.29
CA MET A 87 -18.23 23.07 2.85
C MET A 87 -18.63 21.84 3.66
N ILE A 88 -17.86 20.79 3.57
CA ILE A 88 -18.08 19.55 4.34
C ILE A 88 -18.05 19.89 5.83
N ASP A 89 -18.97 19.35 6.61
CA ASP A 89 -19.02 19.60 8.03
C ASP A 89 -17.73 19.11 8.72
N GLY A 90 -17.25 19.89 9.70
CA GLY A 90 -15.98 19.65 10.36
C GLY A 90 -14.74 20.24 9.67
N ARG A 91 -14.84 20.65 8.40
CA ARG A 91 -13.73 21.31 7.70
C ARG A 91 -13.63 22.80 7.98
N ARG A 92 -12.41 23.32 7.86
CA ARG A 92 -12.05 24.72 8.00
C ARG A 92 -11.23 25.20 6.80
N LEU A 93 -11.16 26.49 6.55
CA LEU A 93 -10.24 27.05 5.57
C LEU A 93 -8.89 27.33 6.25
N GLY A 94 -7.85 26.58 5.90
CA GLY A 94 -6.52 26.70 6.51
C GLY A 94 -5.91 28.10 6.38
N CYS A 95 -6.31 28.90 5.39
CA CYS A 95 -5.89 30.29 5.25
C CYS A 95 -6.61 31.27 6.19
N GLN A 96 -7.73 30.86 6.78
CA GLN A 96 -8.56 31.67 7.68
C GLN A 96 -8.47 31.21 9.13
N ALA A 97 -8.41 29.91 9.35
CA ALA A 97 -8.25 29.32 10.66
C ALA A 97 -6.82 29.52 11.19
N THR A 98 -6.69 29.88 12.47
CA THR A 98 -5.40 30.15 13.12
C THR A 98 -5.15 29.26 14.32
N VAL A 99 -3.87 29.00 14.59
CA VAL A 99 -3.40 28.23 15.75
C VAL A 99 -3.76 28.96 17.05
N GLN A 100 -4.39 28.26 18.00
CA GLN A 100 -4.69 28.77 19.34
C GLN A 100 -4.08 27.90 20.45
N GLY A 101 -3.82 26.62 20.16
CA GLY A 101 -3.23 25.64 21.06
C GLY A 101 -2.55 24.53 20.29
N ASN A 102 -2.07 23.50 20.98
CA ASN A 102 -1.56 22.29 20.31
C ASN A 102 -2.66 21.71 19.44
N ILE A 103 -2.35 21.38 18.19
CA ILE A 103 -3.36 20.93 17.24
C ILE A 103 -2.83 19.88 16.27
N VAL A 104 -3.68 18.89 15.98
CA VAL A 104 -3.49 17.92 14.90
C VAL A 104 -4.44 18.27 13.77
N ILE A 105 -3.91 18.36 12.57
CA ILE A 105 -4.63 18.80 11.37
C ILE A 105 -4.49 17.75 10.29
N ASP A 106 -5.62 17.25 9.83
CA ASP A 106 -5.67 16.40 8.64
C ASP A 106 -5.81 17.25 7.38
N VAL A 107 -4.96 16.97 6.39
CA VAL A 107 -4.98 17.60 5.07
C VAL A 107 -5.68 16.66 4.10
N PRO A 108 -6.94 16.92 3.71
CA PRO A 108 -7.66 16.06 2.80
C PRO A 108 -6.97 15.95 1.43
N PRO A 109 -7.07 14.81 0.73
CA PRO A 109 -6.43 14.60 -0.58
C PRO A 109 -6.77 15.67 -1.62
N GLU A 110 -8.00 16.16 -1.62
CA GLU A 110 -8.48 17.20 -2.52
C GLU A 110 -7.92 18.61 -2.22
N SER A 111 -7.30 18.78 -1.06
CA SER A 111 -6.61 20.01 -0.67
C SER A 111 -5.10 19.99 -0.92
N GLN A 112 -4.58 18.91 -1.52
CA GLN A 112 -3.18 18.75 -1.88
C GLN A 112 -2.94 19.19 -3.33
N VAL A 113 -1.84 19.89 -3.58
CA VAL A 113 -1.44 20.32 -4.95
C VAL A 113 -0.96 19.12 -5.75
N HIS A 114 -0.17 18.27 -5.08
CA HIS A 114 0.48 17.13 -5.71
C HIS A 114 -0.33 15.88 -5.37
N LYS A 115 -1.08 15.36 -6.35
CA LYS A 115 -1.71 14.03 -6.21
C LYS A 115 -0.63 12.99 -6.02
N GLN A 116 -0.74 12.20 -4.95
CA GLN A 116 0.18 11.12 -4.71
C GLN A 116 0.09 10.08 -5.83
N VAL A 117 1.24 9.65 -6.33
CA VAL A 117 1.31 8.57 -7.31
C VAL A 117 1.27 7.25 -6.55
N VAL A 118 0.16 6.53 -6.65
CA VAL A 118 0.09 5.16 -6.17
C VAL A 118 0.78 4.27 -7.19
N ARG A 119 1.93 3.71 -6.82
CA ARG A 119 2.80 2.94 -7.72
C ARG A 119 2.42 1.46 -7.85
N LYS A 120 1.38 1.03 -7.17
CA LYS A 120 0.86 -0.33 -7.28
C LYS A 120 0.07 -0.48 -8.58
N ARG A 121 0.77 -0.76 -9.67
CA ARG A 121 0.18 -1.02 -11.00
C ARG A 121 0.04 -2.52 -11.24
N ALA A 122 -0.86 -2.88 -12.15
CA ALA A 122 -0.97 -4.26 -12.61
C ALA A 122 0.26 -4.65 -13.43
N GLU A 123 0.93 -5.73 -13.02
CA GLU A 123 2.03 -6.31 -13.79
C GLU A 123 1.51 -7.13 -14.97
N ALA A 124 2.21 -7.07 -16.10
CA ALA A 124 1.92 -7.91 -17.24
C ALA A 124 2.36 -9.35 -16.93
N ARG A 125 1.39 -10.26 -16.85
CA ARG A 125 1.62 -11.69 -16.59
C ARG A 125 0.57 -12.52 -17.30
N ASP A 126 0.99 -13.61 -17.89
CA ASP A 126 0.07 -14.59 -18.47
C ASP A 126 -0.63 -15.37 -17.35
N ILE A 127 -1.93 -15.16 -17.23
CA ILE A 127 -2.79 -15.85 -16.25
C ILE A 127 -3.75 -16.76 -17.03
N LEU A 128 -3.85 -18.02 -16.61
CA LEU A 128 -4.85 -18.93 -17.16
C LEU A 128 -6.25 -18.45 -16.75
N ILE A 129 -7.05 -18.05 -17.72
CA ILE A 129 -8.39 -17.50 -17.48
C ILE A 129 -9.40 -18.62 -17.25
N ASN A 130 -9.81 -18.75 -16.02
CA ASN A 130 -10.85 -19.69 -15.57
C ASN A 130 -11.47 -19.17 -14.26
N PRO A 131 -12.17 -18.05 -14.28
CA PRO A 131 -12.67 -17.39 -13.08
C PRO A 131 -13.78 -18.20 -12.40
N THR A 132 -14.02 -17.89 -11.13
CA THR A 132 -15.08 -18.49 -10.32
C THR A 132 -16.46 -18.07 -10.79
N THR A 133 -16.61 -16.83 -11.30
CA THR A 133 -17.86 -16.29 -11.84
C THR A 133 -17.79 -16.24 -13.35
N ARG A 134 -18.70 -16.94 -14.02
CA ARG A 134 -18.73 -17.08 -15.50
C ARG A 134 -20.12 -16.91 -16.06
N LEU A 135 -20.18 -16.60 -17.37
CA LEU A 135 -21.43 -16.52 -18.14
C LEU A 135 -21.78 -17.89 -18.77
N PHE A 136 -23.04 -18.26 -18.68
CA PHE A 136 -23.59 -19.47 -19.27
C PHE A 136 -24.88 -19.12 -20.02
N TYR A 137 -24.89 -19.34 -21.32
CA TYR A 137 -26.10 -19.24 -22.13
C TYR A 137 -26.81 -20.58 -22.15
N VAL A 138 -28.14 -20.55 -22.04
CA VAL A 138 -28.97 -21.74 -22.00
C VAL A 138 -30.35 -21.51 -22.60
N GLU A 139 -30.90 -22.56 -23.25
CA GLU A 139 -32.28 -22.60 -23.70
C GLU A 139 -33.13 -23.40 -22.73
N VAL A 140 -34.18 -22.78 -22.21
CA VAL A 140 -35.02 -23.33 -21.16
C VAL A 140 -36.34 -23.84 -21.77
N GLU A 141 -36.79 -25.02 -21.40
CA GLU A 141 -38.07 -25.57 -21.82
C GLU A 141 -39.23 -24.66 -21.42
N GLN A 142 -40.22 -24.50 -22.32
CA GLN A 142 -41.43 -23.72 -21.99
C GLN A 142 -42.27 -24.44 -20.93
N PRO A 143 -43.06 -23.72 -20.13
CA PRO A 143 -43.96 -24.35 -19.16
C PRO A 143 -45.01 -25.22 -19.88
N ASP A 144 -45.17 -26.44 -19.38
CA ASP A 144 -46.13 -27.37 -19.88
C ASP A 144 -47.12 -27.76 -18.76
N MET A 145 -48.41 -27.76 -19.07
CA MET A 145 -49.45 -28.14 -18.11
C MET A 145 -49.39 -29.61 -17.70
N HIS A 146 -48.77 -30.45 -18.51
CA HIS A 146 -48.58 -31.89 -18.24
C HIS A 146 -47.33 -32.23 -17.44
N LYS A 147 -46.37 -31.27 -17.44
CA LYS A 147 -45.13 -31.33 -16.65
C LYS A 147 -45.01 -30.08 -15.81
N PRO A 148 -45.81 -29.92 -14.75
CA PRO A 148 -45.75 -28.69 -13.95
C PRO A 148 -44.43 -28.57 -13.23
N SER A 149 -43.73 -27.46 -13.49
CA SER A 149 -42.42 -27.12 -12.88
C SER A 149 -42.28 -25.61 -12.84
N GLY A 150 -41.60 -25.05 -11.85
CA GLY A 150 -41.29 -23.64 -11.77
C GLY A 150 -40.26 -23.21 -12.81
N ASP A 151 -40.19 -21.94 -13.08
CA ASP A 151 -39.23 -21.37 -14.02
C ASP A 151 -37.77 -21.58 -13.55
N LEU A 152 -37.52 -21.50 -12.24
CA LEU A 152 -36.20 -21.75 -11.66
C LEU A 152 -35.75 -23.20 -11.81
N GLU A 153 -36.66 -24.15 -11.51
CA GLU A 153 -36.36 -25.56 -11.61
C GLU A 153 -36.04 -25.97 -13.05
N ARG A 154 -36.78 -25.41 -14.05
CA ARG A 154 -36.48 -25.64 -15.47
C ARG A 154 -35.18 -25.01 -15.91
N LEU A 155 -34.86 -23.83 -15.40
CA LEU A 155 -33.56 -23.18 -15.65
C LEU A 155 -32.41 -24.03 -15.09
N ILE A 156 -32.54 -24.52 -13.85
CA ILE A 156 -31.53 -25.38 -13.21
C ILE A 156 -31.38 -26.69 -14.01
N GLU A 157 -32.50 -27.33 -14.40
CA GLU A 157 -32.48 -28.57 -15.22
C GLU A 157 -31.77 -28.34 -16.57
N ALA A 158 -32.01 -27.19 -17.21
CA ALA A 158 -31.38 -26.87 -18.48
C ALA A 158 -29.87 -26.59 -18.30
N LEU A 159 -29.46 -25.85 -17.26
CA LEU A 159 -28.05 -25.59 -16.95
C LEU A 159 -27.29 -26.85 -16.58
N ASP A 160 -27.91 -27.77 -15.83
CA ASP A 160 -27.31 -29.08 -15.51
C ASP A 160 -27.13 -29.90 -16.78
N LYS A 161 -28.15 -30.00 -17.61
CA LYS A 161 -28.13 -30.79 -18.84
C LYS A 161 -27.11 -30.29 -19.87
N GLU A 162 -27.00 -28.96 -20.07
CA GLU A 162 -26.14 -28.39 -21.09
C GLU A 162 -24.71 -28.16 -20.63
N TRP A 163 -24.54 -27.78 -19.35
CA TRP A 163 -23.26 -27.35 -18.80
C TRP A 163 -22.72 -28.21 -17.66
N ASN A 164 -23.47 -29.28 -17.28
CA ASN A 164 -23.13 -30.17 -16.16
C ASN A 164 -22.96 -29.43 -14.83
N LEU A 165 -23.81 -28.43 -14.59
CA LEU A 165 -23.82 -27.61 -13.38
C LEU A 165 -24.82 -28.18 -12.38
N SER A 166 -24.37 -29.15 -11.58
CA SER A 166 -25.17 -29.72 -10.49
C SER A 166 -25.16 -28.83 -9.25
N SER A 167 -26.12 -28.98 -8.36
CA SER A 167 -26.20 -28.27 -7.06
C SER A 167 -26.27 -26.76 -7.18
N LEU A 168 -27.03 -26.26 -8.16
CA LEU A 168 -27.28 -24.83 -8.35
C LEU A 168 -28.28 -24.30 -7.34
N GLU A 169 -27.91 -23.22 -6.69
CA GLU A 169 -28.79 -22.35 -5.91
C GLU A 169 -28.98 -21.02 -6.68
N ALA A 170 -30.02 -20.27 -6.36
CA ALA A 170 -30.24 -18.95 -6.95
C ALA A 170 -30.30 -17.89 -5.85
N ASP A 171 -29.68 -16.73 -6.08
CA ASP A 171 -29.88 -15.59 -5.20
C ASP A 171 -31.36 -15.17 -5.23
N PHE A 172 -31.87 -14.67 -4.10
CA PHE A 172 -33.26 -14.25 -3.99
C PHE A 172 -33.65 -13.19 -5.03
N SER A 173 -32.71 -12.36 -5.46
CA SER A 173 -32.93 -11.36 -6.50
C SER A 173 -33.31 -11.99 -7.85
N ILE A 174 -32.82 -13.20 -8.13
CA ILE A 174 -33.11 -13.95 -9.38
C ILE A 174 -34.59 -14.31 -9.47
N LEU A 175 -35.20 -14.73 -8.35
CA LEU A 175 -36.64 -15.06 -8.33
C LEU A 175 -37.52 -13.91 -8.79
N LYS A 176 -37.08 -12.65 -8.56
CA LYS A 176 -37.81 -11.45 -8.99
C LYS A 176 -37.64 -11.14 -10.48
N LYS A 177 -36.58 -11.64 -11.10
CA LYS A 177 -36.17 -11.32 -12.49
C LYS A 177 -36.48 -12.45 -13.47
N ILE A 178 -36.43 -13.71 -13.03
CA ILE A 178 -36.40 -14.92 -13.89
C ILE A 178 -37.58 -14.98 -14.85
N GLN A 179 -38.80 -14.72 -14.39
CA GLN A 179 -39.98 -14.77 -15.26
C GLN A 179 -39.91 -13.76 -16.40
N THR A 180 -39.48 -12.55 -16.09
CA THR A 180 -39.32 -11.50 -17.09
C THR A 180 -38.20 -11.80 -18.05
N ALA A 181 -37.05 -12.31 -17.56
CA ALA A 181 -35.90 -12.64 -18.39
C ALA A 181 -36.23 -13.77 -19.37
N LEU A 182 -36.83 -14.85 -18.91
CA LEU A 182 -37.22 -15.99 -19.76
C LEU A 182 -38.23 -15.59 -20.86
N ARG A 183 -39.25 -14.77 -20.53
CA ARG A 183 -40.25 -14.37 -21.53
C ARG A 183 -39.68 -13.37 -22.52
N LYS A 184 -38.89 -12.38 -22.07
CA LYS A 184 -38.23 -11.43 -22.97
C LYS A 184 -37.17 -12.09 -23.87
N GLY A 185 -36.50 -13.10 -23.37
CA GLY A 185 -35.49 -13.86 -24.11
C GLY A 185 -36.08 -15.00 -24.96
N GLU A 186 -37.41 -15.13 -25.04
CA GLU A 186 -38.08 -16.24 -25.74
C GLU A 186 -37.52 -17.60 -25.29
N TRP A 187 -37.42 -17.77 -23.96
CA TRP A 187 -36.87 -18.95 -23.26
C TRP A 187 -35.37 -19.19 -23.44
N LYS A 188 -34.66 -18.21 -23.94
CA LYS A 188 -33.20 -18.16 -24.04
C LYS A 188 -32.69 -17.14 -23.05
N VAL A 189 -31.71 -17.52 -22.26
CA VAL A 189 -31.15 -16.63 -21.24
C VAL A 189 -29.65 -16.85 -21.10
N THR A 190 -28.96 -15.81 -20.65
CA THR A 190 -27.58 -15.92 -20.17
C THR A 190 -27.57 -15.70 -18.66
N CYS A 191 -26.92 -16.60 -17.93
CA CYS A 191 -26.76 -16.50 -16.47
C CYS A 191 -25.31 -16.23 -16.10
N ALA A 192 -25.07 -15.33 -15.18
CA ALA A 192 -23.81 -15.28 -14.45
C ALA A 192 -23.89 -16.25 -13.27
N ILE A 193 -22.96 -17.21 -13.22
CA ILE A 193 -22.94 -18.26 -12.20
C ILE A 193 -21.58 -18.21 -11.49
N HIS A 194 -21.63 -18.08 -10.17
CA HIS A 194 -20.49 -18.21 -9.30
C HIS A 194 -20.39 -19.66 -8.81
N SER A 195 -19.26 -20.32 -9.08
CA SER A 195 -19.00 -21.70 -8.68
C SER A 195 -17.92 -21.72 -7.60
N ASP A 196 -18.30 -22.05 -6.38
CA ASP A 196 -17.34 -22.21 -5.29
C ASP A 196 -16.67 -23.58 -5.40
N THR A 197 -15.35 -23.57 -5.54
CA THR A 197 -14.53 -24.79 -5.72
C THR A 197 -14.50 -25.68 -4.48
N ASN A 198 -14.65 -25.10 -3.29
CA ASN A 198 -14.50 -25.83 -2.04
C ASN A 198 -15.81 -26.47 -1.55
N SER A 199 -16.94 -25.87 -1.85
CA SER A 199 -18.26 -26.36 -1.39
C SER A 199 -19.02 -27.20 -2.42
N ASN A 200 -18.50 -27.31 -3.63
CA ASN A 200 -19.20 -27.94 -4.78
C ASN A 200 -20.60 -27.34 -5.03
N LYS A 201 -20.82 -26.08 -4.59
CA LYS A 201 -22.04 -25.32 -4.78
C LYS A 201 -21.84 -24.23 -5.81
N SER A 202 -22.84 -24.05 -6.65
CA SER A 202 -22.88 -22.96 -7.62
C SER A 202 -24.10 -22.08 -7.37
N ASN A 203 -23.96 -20.78 -7.56
CA ASN A 203 -25.03 -19.82 -7.33
C ASN A 203 -25.27 -18.95 -8.57
N ILE A 204 -26.52 -18.84 -8.99
CA ILE A 204 -26.94 -17.94 -10.07
C ILE A 204 -26.97 -16.54 -9.48
N VAL A 205 -26.07 -15.67 -9.95
CA VAL A 205 -25.86 -14.30 -9.45
C VAL A 205 -26.71 -13.31 -10.23
N GLU A 206 -26.80 -13.45 -11.58
CA GLU A 206 -27.58 -12.58 -12.44
C GLU A 206 -28.13 -13.36 -13.65
N ILE A 207 -29.20 -12.85 -14.28
CA ILE A 207 -29.85 -13.44 -15.44
C ILE A 207 -30.26 -12.33 -16.45
N TRP A 208 -29.88 -12.51 -17.71
CA TRP A 208 -30.25 -11.65 -18.83
C TRP A 208 -31.07 -12.38 -19.88
N PRO A 209 -32.06 -11.69 -20.52
CA PRO A 209 -32.81 -12.26 -21.62
C PRO A 209 -31.93 -12.44 -22.86
N GLY A 210 -32.05 -13.59 -23.52
CA GLY A 210 -31.27 -13.92 -24.73
C GLY A 210 -29.79 -14.14 -24.47
N TYR A 211 -28.99 -14.02 -25.54
CA TYR A 211 -27.54 -14.03 -25.47
C TYR A 211 -27.01 -12.66 -25.00
N TYR A 212 -26.27 -12.65 -23.89
CA TYR A 212 -25.66 -11.43 -23.36
C TYR A 212 -24.29 -11.21 -24.02
N GLU A 213 -24.16 -10.13 -24.80
CA GLU A 213 -22.92 -9.79 -25.53
C GLU A 213 -21.95 -8.95 -24.70
N GLY A 214 -22.34 -8.53 -23.50
CA GLY A 214 -21.51 -7.71 -22.62
C GLY A 214 -20.52 -8.53 -21.79
N SER A 215 -19.62 -7.83 -21.13
CA SER A 215 -18.68 -8.41 -20.16
C SER A 215 -19.21 -8.34 -18.73
N ILE A 216 -18.71 -9.23 -17.89
CA ILE A 216 -18.79 -9.16 -16.43
C ILE A 216 -17.38 -8.97 -15.87
N TYR A 217 -17.29 -8.32 -14.72
CA TYR A 217 -16.02 -7.88 -14.18
C TYR A 217 -15.81 -8.37 -12.75
N GLY A 218 -14.53 -8.38 -12.37
CA GLY A 218 -14.12 -8.65 -11.00
C GLY A 218 -13.05 -7.67 -10.53
N MET A 219 -12.97 -7.46 -9.22
CA MET A 219 -12.00 -6.60 -8.58
C MET A 219 -10.90 -7.42 -7.91
N ALA A 220 -9.64 -7.15 -8.24
CA ALA A 220 -8.49 -7.64 -7.49
C ALA A 220 -7.95 -6.49 -6.64
N VAL A 221 -7.96 -6.65 -5.32
CA VAL A 221 -7.65 -5.58 -4.36
C VAL A 221 -6.49 -5.97 -3.48
N ASP A 222 -5.45 -5.14 -3.49
CA ASP A 222 -4.37 -5.16 -2.52
C ASP A 222 -4.65 -4.08 -1.46
N LEU A 223 -5.16 -4.52 -0.31
CA LEU A 223 -5.55 -3.68 0.81
C LEU A 223 -4.37 -3.50 1.77
N GLY A 224 -3.43 -2.64 1.37
CA GLY A 224 -2.28 -2.30 2.20
C GLY A 224 -2.63 -1.39 3.39
N SER A 225 -1.75 -1.35 4.38
CA SER A 225 -1.90 -0.47 5.55
C SER A 225 -1.85 1.01 5.18
N THR A 226 -1.06 1.38 4.20
CA THR A 226 -0.85 2.77 3.77
C THR A 226 -1.59 3.09 2.48
N THR A 227 -1.46 2.22 1.48
CA THR A 227 -2.05 2.40 0.15
C THR A 227 -2.87 1.19 -0.24
N ILE A 228 -3.98 1.45 -0.89
CA ILE A 228 -4.86 0.44 -1.45
C ILE A 228 -4.76 0.50 -2.96
N ALA A 229 -4.63 -0.65 -3.61
CA ALA A 229 -4.69 -0.74 -5.06
C ALA A 229 -5.83 -1.67 -5.49
N ALA A 230 -6.58 -1.26 -6.51
CA ALA A 230 -7.65 -2.05 -7.08
C ALA A 230 -7.49 -2.14 -8.61
N HIS A 231 -7.66 -3.36 -9.12
CA HIS A 231 -7.61 -3.66 -10.54
C HIS A 231 -8.94 -4.27 -10.97
N LEU A 232 -9.64 -3.58 -11.88
CA LEU A 232 -10.86 -4.08 -12.49
C LEU A 232 -10.49 -4.97 -13.67
N CYS A 233 -10.84 -6.24 -13.59
CA CYS A 233 -10.54 -7.22 -14.61
C CYS A 233 -11.81 -7.69 -15.30
N ASP A 234 -11.77 -7.78 -16.63
CA ASP A 234 -12.77 -8.50 -17.39
C ASP A 234 -12.63 -10.01 -17.09
N LEU A 235 -13.69 -10.64 -16.59
CA LEU A 235 -13.64 -12.05 -16.18
C LEU A 235 -13.63 -13.02 -17.37
N GLN A 236 -13.92 -12.56 -18.59
CA GLN A 236 -13.92 -13.38 -19.79
C GLN A 236 -12.56 -13.37 -20.49
N THR A 237 -11.88 -12.21 -20.52
CA THR A 237 -10.61 -12.04 -21.22
C THR A 237 -9.40 -11.99 -20.29
N GLY A 238 -9.61 -11.68 -19.00
CA GLY A 238 -8.54 -11.43 -18.03
C GLY A 238 -7.87 -10.07 -18.17
N GLU A 239 -8.32 -9.23 -19.08
CA GLU A 239 -7.79 -7.89 -19.29
C GLU A 239 -8.07 -7.00 -18.09
N VAL A 240 -7.06 -6.22 -17.67
CA VAL A 240 -7.23 -5.16 -16.67
C VAL A 240 -7.76 -3.92 -17.40
N VAL A 241 -9.04 -3.64 -17.24
CA VAL A 241 -9.73 -2.55 -17.96
C VAL A 241 -9.57 -1.20 -17.28
N ALA A 242 -9.37 -1.18 -15.96
CA ALA A 242 -9.03 0.02 -15.20
C ALA A 242 -8.27 -0.34 -13.94
N SER A 243 -7.50 0.60 -13.42
CA SER A 243 -6.75 0.45 -12.16
C SER A 243 -6.71 1.78 -11.43
N SER A 244 -7.09 1.77 -10.17
CA SER A 244 -6.96 2.94 -9.31
C SER A 244 -6.30 2.57 -7.99
N GLY A 245 -5.79 3.59 -7.31
CA GLY A 245 -5.23 3.43 -5.99
C GLY A 245 -5.52 4.64 -5.12
N SER A 246 -5.75 4.37 -3.85
CA SER A 246 -6.03 5.39 -2.85
C SER A 246 -5.19 5.20 -1.60
N MET A 247 -5.11 6.27 -0.79
CA MET A 247 -4.58 6.15 0.56
C MET A 247 -5.59 5.40 1.42
N ASN A 248 -5.08 4.50 2.26
CA ASN A 248 -5.95 3.81 3.22
C ASN A 248 -6.56 4.82 4.21
N PRO A 249 -7.89 4.98 4.26
CA PRO A 249 -8.54 5.97 5.13
C PRO A 249 -8.31 5.71 6.63
N GLN A 250 -7.82 4.53 6.99
CA GLN A 250 -7.49 4.21 8.38
C GLN A 250 -6.18 4.83 8.86
N ILE A 251 -5.37 5.47 8.00
CA ILE A 251 -4.13 6.17 8.39
C ILE A 251 -4.39 7.21 9.48
N ARG A 252 -5.56 7.84 9.47
CA ARG A 252 -5.97 8.81 10.49
C ARG A 252 -6.03 8.23 11.91
N PHE A 253 -6.25 6.92 12.04
CA PHE A 253 -6.29 6.22 13.32
C PHE A 253 -4.92 5.67 13.75
N GLY A 254 -4.03 5.43 12.77
CA GLY A 254 -2.66 4.95 12.98
C GLY A 254 -1.96 4.71 11.65
N GLU A 255 -0.73 5.18 11.52
CA GLU A 255 0.06 5.00 10.28
C GLU A 255 0.55 3.58 10.08
N ASP A 256 0.86 2.89 11.19
CA ASP A 256 1.31 1.50 11.21
C ASP A 256 0.25 0.57 11.85
N LEU A 257 0.46 -0.73 11.73
CA LEU A 257 -0.47 -1.75 12.18
C LEU A 257 -0.66 -1.74 13.69
N MET A 258 0.42 -1.60 14.46
CA MET A 258 0.37 -1.62 15.93
C MET A 258 -0.31 -0.37 16.48
N SER A 259 -0.15 0.76 15.82
CA SER A 259 -0.89 1.99 16.16
C SER A 259 -2.40 1.80 16.00
N ARG A 260 -2.86 1.06 14.98
CA ARG A 260 -4.28 0.74 14.77
C ARG A 260 -4.82 -0.24 15.80
N VAL A 261 -4.06 -1.29 16.11
CA VAL A 261 -4.41 -2.20 17.21
C VAL A 261 -4.50 -1.42 18.53
N SER A 262 -3.52 -0.55 18.81
CA SER A 262 -3.56 0.30 20.00
C SER A 262 -4.77 1.24 20.01
N TYR A 263 -5.16 1.77 18.83
CA TYR A 263 -6.36 2.61 18.72
C TYR A 263 -7.63 1.82 19.08
N SER A 264 -7.80 0.60 18.57
CA SER A 264 -8.89 -0.31 18.94
C SER A 264 -8.90 -0.57 20.45
N MET A 265 -7.74 -0.84 21.05
CA MET A 265 -7.62 -1.10 22.50
C MET A 265 -8.00 0.09 23.39
N MET A 266 -7.68 1.31 22.96
CA MET A 266 -7.86 2.53 23.77
C MET A 266 -9.20 3.24 23.52
N ASN A 267 -9.87 2.96 22.41
CA ASN A 267 -11.10 3.63 22.03
C ASN A 267 -12.24 2.61 21.93
N SER A 268 -13.28 2.78 22.75
CA SER A 268 -14.51 2.00 22.62
C SER A 268 -15.08 2.19 21.22
N LYS A 269 -15.27 1.09 20.48
CA LYS A 269 -15.68 1.08 19.05
C LYS A 269 -14.62 1.54 18.04
N GLY A 270 -13.35 1.61 18.43
CA GLY A 270 -12.28 1.99 17.52
C GLY A 270 -12.13 1.02 16.34
N ASP A 271 -12.39 -0.25 16.54
CA ASP A 271 -12.46 -1.28 15.51
C ASP A 271 -13.64 -1.05 14.54
N GLU A 272 -14.86 -0.73 15.05
CA GLU A 272 -16.04 -0.40 14.24
C GLU A 272 -15.79 0.85 13.37
N GLU A 273 -15.15 1.89 13.93
CA GLU A 273 -14.80 3.12 13.21
C GLU A 273 -13.81 2.86 12.08
N MET A 274 -12.78 2.06 12.34
CA MET A 274 -11.80 1.68 11.32
C MET A 274 -12.40 0.79 10.24
N THR A 275 -13.27 -0.15 10.62
CA THR A 275 -14.02 -1.00 9.69
C THR A 275 -14.89 -0.16 8.75
N SER A 276 -15.68 0.74 9.32
CA SER A 276 -16.55 1.62 8.53
C SER A 276 -15.74 2.51 7.57
N ALA A 277 -14.59 3.02 8.05
CA ALA A 277 -13.72 3.85 7.23
C ALA A 277 -13.15 3.10 6.01
N VAL A 278 -12.63 1.88 6.21
CA VAL A 278 -12.04 1.12 5.11
C VAL A 278 -13.09 0.65 4.11
N ARG A 279 -14.28 0.22 4.57
CA ARG A 279 -15.39 -0.19 3.69
C ARG A 279 -15.92 0.98 2.87
N ALA A 280 -16.05 2.18 3.48
CA ALA A 280 -16.41 3.39 2.76
C ALA A 280 -15.37 3.73 1.67
N GLY A 281 -14.08 3.70 2.01
CA GLY A 281 -13.00 3.92 1.04
C GLY A 281 -12.98 2.88 -0.09
N MET A 282 -13.34 1.62 0.19
CA MET A 282 -13.51 0.61 -0.86
C MET A 282 -14.66 0.95 -1.81
N ASN A 283 -15.81 1.36 -1.28
CA ASN A 283 -16.93 1.77 -2.12
C ASN A 283 -16.58 2.98 -3.01
N GLU A 284 -15.89 3.98 -2.47
CA GLU A 284 -15.40 5.11 -3.26
C GLU A 284 -14.46 4.63 -4.38
N LEU A 285 -13.47 3.81 -4.05
CA LEU A 285 -12.50 3.29 -5.01
C LEU A 285 -13.16 2.45 -6.11
N PHE A 286 -14.14 1.59 -5.77
CA PHE A 286 -14.87 0.79 -6.75
C PHE A 286 -15.70 1.65 -7.69
N SER A 287 -16.33 2.70 -7.15
CA SER A 287 -17.07 3.68 -7.96
C SER A 287 -16.15 4.42 -8.93
N GLU A 288 -14.98 4.86 -8.47
CA GLU A 288 -13.98 5.55 -9.31
C GLU A 288 -13.48 4.65 -10.45
N VAL A 289 -13.12 3.42 -10.13
CA VAL A 289 -12.61 2.45 -11.12
C VAL A 289 -13.69 2.09 -12.15
N ALA A 290 -14.94 1.89 -11.70
CA ALA A 290 -16.06 1.64 -12.61
C ALA A 290 -16.34 2.85 -13.53
N GLN A 291 -16.23 4.06 -13.00
CA GLN A 291 -16.38 5.29 -13.79
C GLN A 291 -15.25 5.44 -14.82
N GLU A 292 -14.01 5.16 -14.44
CA GLU A 292 -12.87 5.20 -15.37
C GLU A 292 -13.05 4.19 -16.52
N ALA A 293 -13.53 2.98 -16.21
CA ALA A 293 -13.86 1.94 -17.17
C ALA A 293 -15.16 2.21 -17.96
N ASN A 294 -15.95 3.21 -17.57
CA ASN A 294 -17.27 3.51 -18.14
C ASN A 294 -18.24 2.30 -18.09
N ILE A 295 -18.29 1.60 -16.93
CA ILE A 295 -19.17 0.47 -16.69
C ILE A 295 -20.11 0.73 -15.51
N SER A 296 -21.21 -0.04 -15.42
CA SER A 296 -22.04 -0.08 -14.21
C SER A 296 -21.38 -0.91 -13.12
N THR A 297 -21.43 -0.45 -11.88
CA THR A 297 -20.96 -1.19 -10.70
C THR A 297 -21.71 -2.51 -10.50
N ASP A 298 -22.94 -2.64 -10.99
CA ASP A 298 -23.71 -3.89 -10.98
C ASP A 298 -23.09 -5.01 -11.86
N LEU A 299 -22.14 -4.68 -12.72
CA LEU A 299 -21.40 -5.68 -13.52
C LEU A 299 -20.15 -6.19 -12.82
N ILE A 300 -19.80 -5.67 -11.65
CA ILE A 300 -18.72 -6.19 -10.79
C ILE A 300 -19.28 -7.34 -9.96
N MET A 301 -18.97 -8.58 -10.34
CA MET A 301 -19.64 -9.77 -9.81
C MET A 301 -18.76 -10.66 -8.93
N ASP A 302 -17.49 -10.36 -8.83
CA ASP A 302 -16.53 -11.05 -7.96
C ASP A 302 -15.50 -10.06 -7.44
N ALA A 303 -14.94 -10.29 -6.26
CA ALA A 303 -13.83 -9.52 -5.75
C ALA A 303 -12.88 -10.40 -4.93
N VAL A 304 -11.58 -10.18 -5.11
CA VAL A 304 -10.53 -10.86 -4.34
C VAL A 304 -9.73 -9.82 -3.59
N PHE A 305 -9.56 -10.05 -2.29
CA PHE A 305 -8.80 -9.18 -1.40
C PHE A 305 -7.57 -9.89 -0.85
N VAL A 306 -6.46 -9.18 -0.86
CA VAL A 306 -5.24 -9.55 -0.18
C VAL A 306 -4.83 -8.44 0.77
N CYS A 307 -4.35 -8.79 1.95
CA CYS A 307 -4.03 -7.85 3.00
C CYS A 307 -3.23 -8.49 4.14
N ASN A 308 -2.58 -7.66 4.94
CA ASN A 308 -1.98 -8.14 6.18
C ASN A 308 -3.05 -8.52 7.23
N PRO A 309 -2.68 -9.25 8.29
CA PRO A 309 -3.63 -9.78 9.26
C PRO A 309 -4.48 -8.72 9.97
N VAL A 310 -3.94 -7.55 10.28
CA VAL A 310 -4.70 -6.47 10.95
C VAL A 310 -5.73 -5.88 9.99
N MET A 311 -5.36 -5.67 8.72
CA MET A 311 -6.30 -5.20 7.71
C MET A 311 -7.36 -6.23 7.40
N HIS A 312 -7.00 -7.53 7.39
CA HIS A 312 -7.93 -8.65 7.24
C HIS A 312 -9.04 -8.60 8.31
N HIS A 313 -8.65 -8.47 9.58
CA HIS A 313 -9.60 -8.39 10.69
C HIS A 313 -10.48 -7.15 10.60
N LEU A 314 -9.88 -5.98 10.46
CA LEU A 314 -10.62 -4.71 10.39
C LEU A 314 -11.56 -4.63 9.18
N PHE A 315 -11.18 -5.17 8.03
CA PHE A 315 -12.06 -5.20 6.86
C PHE A 315 -13.26 -6.14 7.05
N LEU A 316 -13.04 -7.27 7.72
CA LEU A 316 -14.10 -8.23 8.08
C LEU A 316 -14.99 -7.73 9.24
N GLY A 317 -14.58 -6.70 9.97
CA GLY A 317 -15.27 -6.22 11.18
C GLY A 317 -14.95 -7.07 12.42
N ILE A 318 -13.74 -7.62 12.47
CA ILE A 318 -13.21 -8.39 13.59
C ILE A 318 -12.22 -7.50 14.36
N ASP A 319 -12.35 -7.44 15.68
CA ASP A 319 -11.42 -6.70 16.55
C ASP A 319 -10.00 -7.30 16.42
N PRO A 320 -8.99 -6.50 16.05
CA PRO A 320 -7.61 -6.95 15.90
C PRO A 320 -6.84 -7.07 17.23
N PHE A 321 -7.48 -6.94 18.38
CA PHE A 321 -6.86 -6.90 19.70
C PHE A 321 -5.83 -8.01 19.93
N GLU A 322 -6.19 -9.26 19.63
CA GLU A 322 -5.32 -10.43 19.85
C GLU A 322 -4.07 -10.44 18.95
N LEU A 323 -4.09 -9.69 17.84
CA LEU A 323 -2.92 -9.52 16.97
C LEU A 323 -1.87 -8.56 17.56
N GLY A 324 -2.23 -7.78 18.57
CA GLY A 324 -1.34 -6.84 19.25
C GLY A 324 -0.49 -7.45 20.36
N GLN A 325 -0.73 -8.68 20.75
CA GLN A 325 -0.04 -9.34 21.86
C GLN A 325 0.22 -10.82 21.57
N ALA A 326 1.33 -11.32 22.12
CA ALA A 326 1.63 -12.75 21.97
C ALA A 326 0.49 -13.61 22.58
N PRO A 327 0.05 -14.67 21.89
CA PRO A 327 0.67 -15.34 20.75
C PRO A 327 0.26 -14.82 19.35
N PHE A 328 -0.28 -13.60 19.21
CA PHE A 328 -0.68 -12.98 17.95
C PHE A 328 -1.75 -13.78 17.20
N ALA A 329 -2.80 -14.15 17.91
CA ALA A 329 -3.81 -15.08 17.42
C ALA A 329 -4.73 -14.44 16.36
N LEU A 330 -4.90 -15.14 15.24
CA LEU A 330 -5.91 -14.84 14.23
C LEU A 330 -7.28 -15.38 14.67
N ALA A 331 -8.36 -14.69 14.33
CA ALA A 331 -9.70 -15.27 14.44
C ALA A 331 -9.87 -16.43 13.46
N THR A 332 -9.25 -16.33 12.28
CA THR A 332 -9.14 -17.43 11.30
C THR A 332 -7.93 -17.20 10.41
N SER A 333 -7.23 -18.27 10.04
CA SER A 333 -6.21 -18.30 9.01
C SER A 333 -6.74 -18.75 7.66
N ASN A 334 -7.94 -19.35 7.62
CA ASN A 334 -8.53 -19.87 6.39
C ASN A 334 -8.97 -18.75 5.46
N ALA A 335 -9.07 -19.07 4.17
CA ALA A 335 -9.72 -18.19 3.22
C ALA A 335 -11.18 -17.92 3.62
N ILE A 336 -11.65 -16.72 3.33
CA ILE A 336 -13.03 -16.31 3.59
C ILE A 336 -13.74 -16.11 2.25
N ASN A 337 -14.85 -16.79 2.07
CA ASN A 337 -15.77 -16.60 0.96
C ASN A 337 -17.09 -16.06 1.51
N THR A 338 -17.51 -14.88 1.10
CA THR A 338 -18.70 -14.22 1.63
C THR A 338 -19.36 -13.34 0.56
N LYS A 339 -20.60 -12.89 0.81
CA LYS A 339 -21.28 -11.94 -0.08
C LYS A 339 -20.81 -10.51 0.17
N SER A 340 -20.78 -9.70 -0.89
CA SER A 340 -20.47 -8.26 -0.83
C SER A 340 -21.37 -7.51 0.17
N SER A 341 -22.64 -7.90 0.29
CA SER A 341 -23.58 -7.32 1.22
C SER A 341 -23.19 -7.49 2.69
N ASN A 342 -22.50 -8.57 3.06
CA ASN A 342 -22.01 -8.80 4.42
C ASN A 342 -20.86 -7.85 4.80
N LEU A 343 -20.17 -7.29 3.79
CA LEU A 343 -19.08 -6.34 3.95
C LEU A 343 -19.49 -4.91 3.56
N GLU A 344 -20.78 -4.65 3.38
CA GLU A 344 -21.33 -3.35 3.02
C GLU A 344 -20.72 -2.75 1.72
N LEU A 345 -20.28 -3.62 0.81
CA LEU A 345 -19.75 -3.23 -0.50
C LEU A 345 -20.90 -2.97 -1.48
N SER A 346 -21.43 -1.76 -1.44
CA SER A 346 -22.60 -1.36 -2.23
C SER A 346 -22.27 -0.97 -3.68
N GLN A 347 -20.99 -0.80 -4.00
CA GLN A 347 -20.52 -0.42 -5.34
C GLN A 347 -20.05 -1.64 -6.15
N MET A 348 -20.76 -2.76 -5.97
CA MET A 348 -20.68 -3.96 -6.79
C MET A 348 -22.01 -4.69 -6.76
N HIS A 349 -22.20 -5.71 -7.57
CA HIS A 349 -23.47 -6.44 -7.65
C HIS A 349 -23.87 -7.00 -6.27
N SER A 350 -25.11 -6.82 -5.86
CA SER A 350 -25.57 -7.15 -4.49
C SER A 350 -25.48 -8.65 -4.14
N ALA A 351 -25.51 -9.53 -5.13
CA ALA A 351 -25.34 -10.98 -4.97
C ALA A 351 -23.91 -11.45 -5.28
N SER A 352 -22.97 -10.54 -5.53
CA SER A 352 -21.57 -10.84 -5.83
C SER A 352 -20.85 -11.48 -4.65
N ASN A 353 -19.79 -12.20 -4.95
CA ASN A 353 -18.93 -12.83 -3.97
C ASN A 353 -17.68 -11.98 -3.70
N VAL A 354 -17.18 -12.11 -2.47
CA VAL A 354 -15.89 -11.56 -2.02
C VAL A 354 -15.08 -12.73 -1.45
N TYR A 355 -13.89 -12.89 -1.98
CA TYR A 355 -12.92 -13.87 -1.51
C TYR A 355 -11.71 -13.18 -0.92
N LEU A 356 -11.40 -13.44 0.36
CA LEU A 356 -10.15 -13.05 0.99
C LEU A 356 -9.22 -14.25 1.01
N LEU A 357 -7.99 -14.10 0.55
CA LEU A 357 -6.99 -15.17 0.61
C LEU A 357 -6.71 -15.58 2.06
N PRO A 358 -6.23 -16.81 2.28
CA PRO A 358 -5.85 -17.29 3.60
C PRO A 358 -4.65 -16.51 4.13
N CYS A 359 -4.58 -16.32 5.45
CA CYS A 359 -3.40 -15.79 6.14
C CYS A 359 -2.45 -16.94 6.47
N ILE A 360 -1.13 -16.70 6.33
CA ILE A 360 -0.12 -17.70 6.73
C ILE A 360 -0.05 -17.79 8.26
N ALA A 361 -0.02 -16.65 8.95
CA ALA A 361 0.02 -16.57 10.41
C ALA A 361 -0.28 -15.14 10.92
N GLY A 362 -0.26 -14.93 12.23
CA GLY A 362 -0.67 -13.67 12.88
C GLY A 362 0.01 -12.38 12.39
N HIS A 363 1.22 -12.44 11.88
CA HIS A 363 1.93 -11.29 11.29
C HIS A 363 2.32 -11.50 9.82
N VAL A 364 1.94 -12.64 9.22
CA VAL A 364 2.21 -12.96 7.82
C VAL A 364 0.88 -13.23 7.15
N GLY A 365 0.39 -12.27 6.40
CA GLY A 365 -0.99 -12.19 5.98
C GLY A 365 -1.32 -12.85 4.64
N ALA A 366 -2.50 -12.50 4.14
CA ALA A 366 -3.00 -12.88 2.84
C ALA A 366 -2.23 -12.18 1.69
N ASP A 367 -1.60 -11.04 1.95
CA ASP A 367 -0.65 -10.37 1.06
C ASP A 367 0.58 -11.24 0.81
N ALA A 368 1.21 -11.78 1.86
CA ALA A 368 2.32 -12.71 1.72
C ALA A 368 1.91 -14.04 1.05
N ALA A 369 0.69 -14.53 1.31
CA ALA A 369 0.13 -15.67 0.58
C ALA A 369 -0.03 -15.37 -0.91
N ALA A 370 -0.50 -14.17 -1.26
CA ALA A 370 -0.62 -13.73 -2.64
C ALA A 370 0.75 -13.60 -3.33
N VAL A 371 1.77 -13.12 -2.62
CA VAL A 371 3.16 -13.10 -3.10
C VAL A 371 3.67 -14.52 -3.36
N ALA A 372 3.38 -15.47 -2.46
CA ALA A 372 3.72 -16.89 -2.67
C ALA A 372 3.00 -17.47 -3.90
N LEU A 373 1.73 -17.11 -4.12
CA LEU A 373 0.99 -17.51 -5.31
C LEU A 373 1.57 -16.91 -6.60
N SER A 374 1.95 -15.63 -6.54
CA SER A 374 2.53 -14.90 -7.67
C SER A 374 3.91 -15.43 -8.05
N GLU A 375 4.82 -15.60 -7.10
CA GLU A 375 6.22 -15.92 -7.36
C GLU A 375 6.52 -17.44 -7.29
N SER A 376 5.58 -18.22 -6.75
CA SER A 376 5.59 -19.69 -6.73
C SER A 376 6.91 -20.31 -6.24
N PRO A 377 7.48 -19.89 -5.07
CA PRO A 377 8.75 -20.44 -4.58
C PRO A 377 8.67 -21.95 -4.35
N ASN A 378 7.51 -22.47 -3.96
CA ASN A 378 7.24 -23.89 -3.71
C ASN A 378 7.30 -24.78 -4.96
N THR A 379 7.48 -24.23 -6.15
CA THR A 379 7.67 -24.96 -7.41
C THR A 379 9.07 -24.78 -8.00
N SER A 380 9.89 -23.90 -7.43
CA SER A 380 11.21 -23.56 -7.93
C SER A 380 12.26 -24.60 -7.54
N GLU A 381 13.13 -24.97 -8.48
CA GLU A 381 14.34 -25.73 -8.16
C GLU A 381 15.38 -24.85 -7.43
N ASP A 382 15.46 -23.55 -7.82
CA ASP A 382 16.33 -22.57 -7.19
C ASP A 382 15.80 -22.20 -5.80
N LEU A 383 16.72 -21.93 -4.87
CA LEU A 383 16.37 -21.31 -3.58
C LEU A 383 16.12 -19.82 -3.78
N VAL A 384 14.86 -19.42 -3.63
CA VAL A 384 14.40 -18.05 -3.89
C VAL A 384 14.11 -17.34 -2.58
N LEU A 385 14.77 -16.20 -2.38
CA LEU A 385 14.42 -15.23 -1.33
C LEU A 385 13.48 -14.18 -1.92
N ILE A 386 12.29 -14.07 -1.39
CA ILE A 386 11.30 -13.05 -1.78
C ILE A 386 11.17 -12.07 -0.62
N VAL A 387 11.30 -10.79 -0.92
CA VAL A 387 11.21 -9.71 0.07
C VAL A 387 10.15 -8.72 -0.41
N ASP A 388 9.00 -8.73 0.22
CA ASP A 388 7.97 -7.72 0.00
C ASP A 388 8.25 -6.54 0.94
N VAL A 389 8.70 -5.43 0.36
CA VAL A 389 9.16 -4.26 1.12
C VAL A 389 8.02 -3.27 1.31
N GLY A 390 7.54 -3.16 2.53
CA GLY A 390 6.53 -2.20 2.96
C GLY A 390 6.86 -1.60 4.34
N THR A 391 5.84 -1.10 5.03
CA THR A 391 5.93 -0.67 6.44
C THR A 391 6.30 -1.84 7.36
N ASN A 392 5.83 -3.05 7.01
CA ASN A 392 6.42 -4.32 7.43
C ASN A 392 7.02 -4.98 6.19
N ALA A 393 8.07 -5.74 6.40
CA ALA A 393 8.62 -6.57 5.33
C ALA A 393 8.17 -8.02 5.55
N GLU A 394 7.43 -8.55 4.59
CA GLU A 394 7.10 -9.97 4.51
C GLU A 394 8.19 -10.67 3.70
N ILE A 395 8.82 -11.65 4.32
CA ILE A 395 9.98 -12.34 3.76
C ILE A 395 9.66 -13.82 3.62
N LEU A 396 9.81 -14.35 2.40
CA LEU A 396 9.70 -15.77 2.12
C LEU A 396 11.03 -16.30 1.59
N LEU A 397 11.43 -17.46 2.06
CA LEU A 397 12.59 -18.18 1.54
C LEU A 397 12.18 -19.61 1.24
N GLY A 398 12.34 -20.05 0.01
CA GLY A 398 11.92 -21.39 -0.33
C GLY A 398 12.33 -21.90 -1.70
N ASN A 399 12.11 -23.19 -1.85
CA ASN A 399 12.17 -23.95 -3.08
C ASN A 399 11.06 -25.02 -3.04
N LYS A 400 11.06 -25.94 -4.01
CA LYS A 400 10.06 -27.02 -4.09
C LYS A 400 10.01 -27.95 -2.87
N ASP A 401 11.05 -28.00 -2.05
CA ASP A 401 11.14 -28.92 -0.91
C ASP A 401 10.62 -28.28 0.39
N LYS A 402 10.74 -26.95 0.54
CA LYS A 402 10.37 -26.25 1.77
C LYS A 402 10.21 -24.75 1.50
N VAL A 403 9.23 -24.15 2.16
CA VAL A 403 9.05 -22.68 2.18
C VAL A 403 8.95 -22.19 3.62
N LEU A 404 9.76 -21.19 3.96
CA LEU A 404 9.73 -20.49 5.23
C LEU A 404 9.22 -19.05 5.02
N ALA A 405 8.55 -18.51 6.03
CA ALA A 405 8.11 -17.12 6.03
C ALA A 405 8.34 -16.45 7.37
N CYS A 406 8.62 -15.16 7.36
CA CYS A 406 8.60 -14.30 8.54
C CYS A 406 8.13 -12.89 8.17
N SER A 407 7.76 -12.12 9.20
CA SER A 407 7.53 -10.68 9.08
C SER A 407 8.56 -9.95 9.92
N SER A 408 9.08 -8.84 9.41
CA SER A 408 10.04 -7.96 10.07
C SER A 408 9.51 -6.54 10.14
N PRO A 409 9.55 -5.88 11.32
CA PRO A 409 9.05 -4.52 11.49
C PRO A 409 10.08 -3.50 10.95
N THR A 410 10.01 -3.16 9.68
CA THR A 410 10.90 -2.18 9.03
C THR A 410 10.54 -0.74 9.38
N GLY A 411 9.29 -0.49 9.75
CA GLY A 411 8.79 0.87 9.96
C GLY A 411 8.64 1.66 8.66
N PRO A 412 8.17 2.91 8.72
CA PRO A 412 7.83 3.69 7.53
C PRO A 412 9.02 4.49 6.96
N ALA A 413 10.26 4.23 7.40
CA ALA A 413 11.44 4.99 6.96
C ALA A 413 11.67 4.88 5.44
N PHE A 414 11.50 3.69 4.87
CA PHE A 414 11.60 3.46 3.43
C PHE A 414 10.48 4.14 2.62
N GLU A 415 9.39 4.56 3.26
CA GLU A 415 8.33 5.35 2.64
C GLU A 415 8.57 6.87 2.75
N GLY A 416 9.71 7.28 3.30
CA GLY A 416 10.09 8.68 3.49
C GLY A 416 9.52 9.30 4.78
N ALA A 417 8.74 8.57 5.57
CA ALA A 417 8.35 9.02 6.89
C ALA A 417 9.54 8.93 7.86
N GLN A 418 9.60 9.82 8.85
CA GLN A 418 10.69 9.94 9.82
C GLN A 418 12.02 10.47 9.23
N ILE A 419 12.13 10.66 7.92
CA ILE A 419 13.28 11.25 7.24
C ILE A 419 13.06 12.77 7.10
N SER A 420 14.08 13.56 7.43
CA SER A 420 13.97 15.03 7.51
C SER A 420 13.47 15.69 6.22
N SER A 421 14.01 15.26 5.07
CA SER A 421 13.57 15.70 3.74
C SER A 421 12.75 14.63 3.00
N GLY A 422 12.30 13.59 3.74
CA GLY A 422 11.54 12.49 3.17
C GLY A 422 10.10 12.85 2.85
N GLN A 423 9.59 12.28 1.79
CA GLN A 423 8.18 12.38 1.40
C GLN A 423 7.73 11.12 0.65
N ARG A 424 6.44 10.97 0.48
CA ARG A 424 5.89 9.94 -0.39
C ARG A 424 6.15 10.26 -1.87
N ALA A 425 6.08 9.25 -2.72
CA ALA A 425 6.24 9.39 -4.16
C ALA A 425 5.17 10.34 -4.73
N ALA A 426 5.60 11.50 -5.24
CA ALA A 426 4.76 12.52 -5.86
C ALA A 426 5.61 13.33 -6.85
N PRO A 427 5.01 14.02 -7.83
CA PRO A 427 5.74 14.92 -8.71
C PRO A 427 6.61 15.91 -7.92
N GLY A 428 7.88 16.07 -8.33
CA GLY A 428 8.87 16.89 -7.62
C GLY A 428 9.68 16.17 -6.53
N ALA A 429 9.32 14.93 -6.15
CA ALA A 429 10.13 14.13 -5.25
C ALA A 429 11.37 13.57 -5.97
N ILE A 430 12.54 13.67 -5.35
CA ILE A 430 13.77 13.02 -5.82
C ILE A 430 13.57 11.50 -5.74
N GLU A 431 13.77 10.82 -6.87
CA GLU A 431 13.54 9.39 -7.03
C GLU A 431 14.81 8.59 -7.28
N HIS A 432 15.70 9.11 -8.11
CA HIS A 432 16.99 8.51 -8.42
C HIS A 432 18.10 9.45 -8.05
N VAL A 433 19.21 8.88 -7.59
CA VAL A 433 20.38 9.62 -7.12
C VAL A 433 21.65 8.94 -7.55
N GLU A 434 22.60 9.72 -8.00
CA GLU A 434 23.99 9.33 -8.17
C GLU A 434 24.90 10.39 -7.53
N ILE A 435 26.00 9.97 -6.90
CA ILE A 435 26.99 10.86 -6.31
C ILE A 435 28.34 10.62 -6.99
N ASP A 436 28.93 11.67 -7.56
CA ASP A 436 30.27 11.59 -8.11
C ASP A 436 31.29 11.22 -7.00
N PRO A 437 32.03 10.12 -7.13
CA PRO A 437 32.91 9.65 -6.06
C PRO A 437 34.13 10.57 -5.84
N THR A 438 34.41 11.50 -6.75
CA THR A 438 35.55 12.43 -6.67
C THR A 438 35.11 13.78 -6.10
N THR A 439 34.12 14.42 -6.72
CA THR A 439 33.63 15.76 -6.29
C THR A 439 32.67 15.68 -5.13
N LYS A 440 32.04 14.52 -4.92
CA LYS A 440 30.96 14.31 -3.94
C LYS A 440 29.70 15.15 -4.25
N ASP A 441 29.53 15.55 -5.51
CA ASP A 441 28.35 16.26 -5.95
C ASP A 441 27.24 15.24 -6.32
N PRO A 442 26.01 15.48 -5.86
CA PRO A 442 24.87 14.64 -6.23
C PRO A 442 24.27 15.12 -7.54
N ARG A 443 23.84 14.18 -8.38
CA ARG A 443 22.86 14.40 -9.45
C ARG A 443 21.65 13.53 -9.19
N PHE A 444 20.50 13.99 -9.57
CA PHE A 444 19.26 13.28 -9.26
C PHE A 444 18.19 13.49 -10.32
N LYS A 445 17.23 12.56 -10.37
CA LYS A 445 15.97 12.73 -11.09
C LYS A 445 14.83 12.93 -10.10
N VAL A 446 13.81 13.66 -10.54
CA VAL A 446 12.57 13.83 -9.78
C VAL A 446 11.39 13.20 -10.52
N ILE A 447 10.40 12.74 -9.77
CA ILE A 447 9.16 12.22 -10.34
C ILE A 447 8.49 13.33 -11.16
N GLY A 448 8.19 13.01 -12.42
CA GLY A 448 7.60 13.95 -13.38
C GLY A 448 8.62 14.62 -14.32
N SER A 449 9.91 14.26 -14.21
CA SER A 449 10.95 14.69 -15.16
C SER A 449 11.77 13.50 -15.63
N ASP A 450 12.04 13.44 -16.93
CA ASP A 450 12.95 12.43 -17.53
C ASP A 450 14.43 12.85 -17.46
N TYR A 451 14.70 14.11 -17.13
CA TYR A 451 16.05 14.68 -17.10
C TYR A 451 16.73 14.50 -15.74
N TRP A 452 18.06 14.33 -15.76
CA TRP A 452 18.89 14.48 -14.57
C TRP A 452 19.06 15.96 -14.21
N SER A 453 19.31 16.24 -12.94
CA SER A 453 19.45 17.61 -12.41
C SER A 453 20.58 18.44 -13.02
N ASP A 454 21.56 17.81 -13.66
CA ASP A 454 22.68 18.42 -14.38
C ASP A 454 22.47 18.51 -15.90
N GLU A 455 21.33 18.03 -16.44
CA GLU A 455 21.02 18.05 -17.86
C GLU A 455 20.28 19.33 -18.27
N ILE A 456 20.55 19.76 -19.51
CA ILE A 456 19.84 20.89 -20.14
C ILE A 456 18.36 20.51 -20.30
N GLY A 457 17.46 21.33 -19.78
CA GLY A 457 16.00 21.08 -19.84
C GLY A 457 15.40 20.64 -18.50
N PHE A 458 16.22 20.23 -17.53
CA PHE A 458 15.74 19.83 -16.20
C PHE A 458 14.90 20.96 -15.54
N GLU A 459 15.43 22.16 -15.43
CA GLU A 459 14.74 23.32 -14.83
C GLU A 459 13.39 23.61 -15.49
N ASP A 460 13.32 23.45 -16.82
CA ASP A 460 12.06 23.65 -17.54
C ASP A 460 11.05 22.54 -17.26
N SER A 461 11.51 21.30 -17.10
CA SER A 461 10.64 20.14 -16.87
C SER A 461 10.00 20.16 -15.48
N ILE A 462 10.64 20.79 -14.48
CA ILE A 462 10.16 20.85 -13.10
C ILE A 462 9.44 22.15 -12.73
N LYS A 463 9.21 23.07 -13.69
CA LYS A 463 8.57 24.38 -13.43
C LYS A 463 7.23 24.29 -12.71
N SER A 464 6.46 23.23 -12.97
CA SER A 464 5.14 23.05 -12.37
C SER A 464 5.17 22.40 -11.00
N SER A 465 6.14 21.51 -10.74
CA SER A 465 6.25 20.73 -9.50
C SER A 465 7.28 21.30 -8.51
N GLY A 466 8.37 21.85 -9.04
CA GLY A 466 9.55 22.15 -8.23
C GLY A 466 10.23 20.90 -7.71
N ILE A 467 11.20 21.07 -6.82
CA ILE A 467 11.79 19.99 -6.03
C ILE A 467 11.23 20.09 -4.62
N THR A 468 10.61 19.01 -4.11
CA THR A 468 9.80 19.07 -2.88
C THR A 468 10.35 18.22 -1.74
N GLY A 469 11.11 17.16 -2.03
CA GLY A 469 11.69 16.26 -1.04
C GLY A 469 12.28 15.02 -1.72
N ILE A 470 12.49 13.94 -0.94
CA ILE A 470 13.05 12.67 -1.44
C ILE A 470 12.04 11.55 -1.17
N CYS A 471 11.67 10.77 -2.17
CA CYS A 471 10.81 9.61 -1.97
C CYS A 471 11.62 8.37 -1.56
N GLY A 472 10.93 7.29 -1.18
CA GLY A 472 11.54 6.09 -0.61
C GLY A 472 12.67 5.49 -1.45
N SER A 473 12.49 5.31 -2.77
CA SER A 473 13.55 4.84 -3.67
C SER A 473 14.76 5.78 -3.68
N GLY A 474 14.50 7.10 -3.76
CA GLY A 474 15.55 8.11 -3.71
C GLY A 474 16.33 8.11 -2.39
N ILE A 475 15.69 7.84 -1.25
CA ILE A 475 16.35 7.73 0.05
C ILE A 475 17.29 6.53 0.09
N ILE A 476 16.85 5.38 -0.40
CA ILE A 476 17.65 4.15 -0.49
C ILE A 476 18.88 4.39 -1.36
N GLU A 477 18.68 4.94 -2.56
CA GLU A 477 19.79 5.27 -3.47
C GLU A 477 20.73 6.30 -2.86
N MET A 478 20.21 7.37 -2.26
CA MET A 478 20.97 8.43 -1.64
C MET A 478 21.92 7.89 -0.56
N VAL A 479 21.42 7.10 0.39
CA VAL A 479 22.25 6.59 1.48
C VAL A 479 23.28 5.57 0.97
N ALA A 480 22.91 4.74 -0.01
CA ALA A 480 23.83 3.82 -0.66
C ALA A 480 24.94 4.57 -1.43
N GLU A 481 24.60 5.59 -2.20
CA GLU A 481 25.56 6.43 -2.93
C GLU A 481 26.47 7.21 -1.97
N MET A 482 25.94 7.76 -0.86
CA MET A 482 26.76 8.38 0.19
C MET A 482 27.77 7.39 0.79
N ARG A 483 27.37 6.11 0.98
CA ARG A 483 28.27 5.06 1.46
C ARG A 483 29.35 4.71 0.43
N MET A 484 28.99 4.54 -0.83
CA MET A 484 29.92 4.25 -1.92
C MET A 484 30.87 5.42 -2.20
N ALA A 485 30.40 6.65 -2.05
CA ALA A 485 31.22 7.85 -2.19
C ALA A 485 32.11 8.13 -0.97
N GLY A 486 31.99 7.39 0.14
CA GLY A 486 32.75 7.62 1.37
C GLY A 486 32.34 8.87 2.15
N ILE A 487 31.11 9.33 1.94
CA ILE A 487 30.49 10.41 2.73
C ILE A 487 29.98 9.86 4.06
N VAL A 488 29.48 8.61 4.03
CA VAL A 488 29.02 7.83 5.19
C VAL A 488 29.96 6.66 5.39
N ASP A 489 30.43 6.45 6.61
CA ASP A 489 31.27 5.32 6.99
C ASP A 489 30.46 4.02 7.22
N GLY A 490 31.13 2.90 7.50
CA GLY A 490 30.48 1.62 7.80
C GLY A 490 29.54 1.66 9.01
N PRO A 491 29.92 2.29 10.12
CA PRO A 491 29.01 2.54 11.26
C PRO A 491 27.81 3.44 10.97
N GLY A 492 27.77 4.17 9.84
CA GLY A 492 26.67 5.04 9.43
C GLY A 492 26.82 6.50 9.86
N LEU A 493 28.03 6.97 10.08
CA LEU A 493 28.29 8.38 10.42
C LEU A 493 28.65 9.18 9.17
N ILE A 494 28.06 10.36 9.03
CA ILE A 494 28.44 11.34 8.02
C ILE A 494 29.75 12.01 8.48
N GLY A 495 30.76 12.01 7.62
CA GLY A 495 32.06 12.61 7.91
C GLY A 495 32.03 14.13 7.89
N SER A 496 33.06 14.75 8.53
CA SER A 496 33.27 16.20 8.45
C SER A 496 33.67 16.63 7.02
N PRO A 497 33.61 17.95 6.70
CA PRO A 497 34.11 18.44 5.42
C PRO A 497 35.55 18.05 5.11
N GLU A 498 36.40 17.99 6.13
CA GLU A 498 37.80 17.57 6.00
C GLU A 498 37.93 16.07 5.71
N GLN A 499 37.11 15.23 6.36
CA GLN A 499 37.11 13.78 6.17
C GLN A 499 36.57 13.38 4.81
N THR A 500 35.51 14.05 4.36
CA THR A 500 34.83 13.75 3.11
C THR A 500 35.35 14.51 1.90
N ALA A 501 36.21 15.49 2.12
CA ALA A 501 36.74 16.41 1.11
C ALA A 501 35.63 17.15 0.33
N THR A 502 34.53 17.49 0.98
CA THR A 502 33.45 18.27 0.35
C THR A 502 32.79 19.25 1.33
N ASN A 503 32.52 20.47 0.86
CA ASN A 503 31.78 21.47 1.61
C ASN A 503 30.26 21.20 1.64
N ARG A 504 29.78 20.15 0.97
CA ARG A 504 28.39 19.70 1.09
C ARG A 504 28.11 19.04 2.44
N CYS A 505 29.15 18.51 3.10
CA CYS A 505 29.06 18.13 4.50
C CYS A 505 29.22 19.38 5.37
N PHE A 506 28.32 19.59 6.30
CA PHE A 506 28.36 20.73 7.21
C PHE A 506 27.97 20.32 8.62
N GLN A 507 28.45 21.06 9.61
CA GLN A 507 28.16 20.76 11.00
C GLN A 507 26.67 20.99 11.31
N ASP A 508 26.04 20.01 11.92
CA ASP A 508 24.65 20.04 12.38
C ASP A 508 24.60 19.55 13.84
N GLY A 509 24.58 20.51 14.74
CA GLY A 509 24.69 20.22 16.17
C GLY A 509 26.01 19.56 16.54
N ARG A 510 25.95 18.30 17.01
CA ARG A 510 27.13 17.48 17.36
C ARG A 510 27.60 16.54 16.25
N THR A 511 26.86 16.50 15.15
CA THR A 511 27.09 15.61 14.02
C THR A 511 27.24 16.41 12.73
N PHE A 512 27.22 15.72 11.59
CA PHE A 512 27.28 16.35 10.28
C PHE A 512 26.05 15.98 9.48
N SER A 513 25.66 16.85 8.53
CA SER A 513 24.61 16.63 7.56
C SER A 513 25.16 16.86 6.16
N TYR A 514 24.59 16.21 5.16
CA TYR A 514 24.97 16.34 3.75
C TYR A 514 23.91 17.11 2.98
N LEU A 515 24.34 18.15 2.23
CA LEU A 515 23.49 18.99 1.40
C LEU A 515 23.28 18.36 0.02
N VAL A 516 22.06 17.94 -0.24
CA VAL A 516 21.64 17.37 -1.54
C VAL A 516 21.29 18.49 -2.52
N TYR A 517 20.38 19.37 -2.11
CA TYR A 517 19.89 20.48 -2.94
C TYR A 517 19.63 21.72 -2.10
N ASP A 518 19.98 22.88 -2.62
CA ASP A 518 19.68 24.18 -2.01
C ASP A 518 18.80 25.03 -2.94
N GLY A 519 17.49 25.02 -2.68
CA GLY A 519 16.50 25.79 -3.40
C GLY A 519 16.30 27.22 -2.88
N SER A 520 17.10 27.68 -1.90
CA SER A 520 16.89 28.96 -1.20
C SER A 520 16.85 30.15 -2.15
N ALA A 521 17.63 30.10 -3.24
CA ALA A 521 17.67 31.20 -4.23
C ALA A 521 16.33 31.39 -4.96
N SER A 522 15.53 30.34 -5.08
CA SER A 522 14.20 30.32 -5.73
C SER A 522 13.04 30.19 -4.74
N ASN A 523 13.27 30.45 -3.45
CA ASN A 523 12.33 30.18 -2.34
C ASN A 523 11.88 28.72 -2.25
N GLY A 524 12.68 27.80 -2.78
CA GLY A 524 12.48 26.35 -2.69
C GLY A 524 13.04 25.77 -1.38
N PRO A 525 12.85 24.46 -1.15
CA PRO A 525 13.34 23.79 0.04
C PRO A 525 14.86 23.58 0.00
N LYS A 526 15.44 23.51 1.18
CA LYS A 526 16.78 22.97 1.37
C LYS A 526 16.66 21.49 1.71
N ILE A 527 17.18 20.63 0.84
CA ILE A 527 17.11 19.17 1.01
C ILE A 527 18.45 18.68 1.55
N THR A 528 18.39 18.02 2.69
CA THR A 528 19.56 17.51 3.41
C THR A 528 19.32 16.11 3.90
N ILE A 529 20.40 15.35 4.07
CA ILE A 529 20.42 14.08 4.80
C ILE A 529 21.19 14.29 6.09
N THR A 530 20.58 13.95 7.21
CA THR A 530 21.15 14.07 8.54
C THR A 530 21.62 12.70 9.08
N ASN A 531 22.46 12.68 10.11
CA ASN A 531 22.81 11.45 10.79
C ASN A 531 21.60 10.74 11.41
N ARG A 532 20.55 11.47 11.78
CA ARG A 532 19.31 10.89 12.24
C ARG A 532 18.62 10.12 11.11
N ASP A 533 18.57 10.67 9.91
CA ASP A 533 18.00 10.01 8.74
C ASP A 533 18.75 8.71 8.41
N ILE A 534 20.09 8.75 8.43
CA ILE A 534 20.91 7.53 8.27
C ILE A 534 20.52 6.49 9.32
N ARG A 535 20.32 6.89 10.59
CA ARG A 535 19.95 5.97 11.67
C ARG A 535 18.59 5.31 11.44
N GLU A 536 17.59 6.07 10.97
CA GLU A 536 16.27 5.50 10.65
C GLU A 536 16.39 4.44 9.54
N ILE A 537 17.19 4.71 8.50
CA ILE A 537 17.46 3.75 7.42
C ILE A 537 18.24 2.52 7.94
N GLN A 538 19.23 2.71 8.81
CA GLN A 538 19.96 1.59 9.42
C GLN A 538 19.03 0.67 10.21
N MET A 539 18.08 1.21 10.97
CA MET A 539 17.13 0.42 11.75
C MET A 539 16.18 -0.36 10.82
N ALA A 540 15.64 0.30 9.81
CA ALA A 540 14.72 -0.32 8.85
C ALA A 540 15.39 -1.47 8.07
N LYS A 541 16.59 -1.21 7.51
CA LYS A 541 17.30 -2.24 6.74
C LYS A 541 17.84 -3.37 7.62
N ALA A 542 18.22 -3.08 8.87
CA ALA A 542 18.67 -4.11 9.80
C ALA A 542 17.53 -5.06 10.15
N ALA A 543 16.30 -4.56 10.36
CA ALA A 543 15.13 -5.40 10.59
C ALA A 543 14.87 -6.34 9.40
N LEU A 544 14.89 -5.78 8.18
CA LEU A 544 14.67 -6.55 6.95
C LEU A 544 15.74 -7.63 6.76
N TYR A 545 17.03 -7.25 6.82
CA TYR A 545 18.15 -8.19 6.66
C TYR A 545 18.13 -9.31 7.70
N SER A 546 17.80 -8.97 8.95
CA SER A 546 17.73 -9.95 10.04
C SER A 546 16.68 -11.02 9.81
N GLY A 547 15.52 -10.63 9.26
CA GLY A 547 14.49 -11.58 8.86
C GLY A 547 14.98 -12.52 7.76
N ALA A 548 15.60 -11.97 6.70
CA ALA A 548 16.13 -12.76 5.61
C ALA A 548 17.23 -13.73 6.10
N ARG A 549 18.19 -13.24 6.90
CA ARG A 549 19.27 -14.06 7.43
C ARG A 549 18.77 -15.14 8.39
N LEU A 550 17.79 -14.82 9.22
CA LEU A 550 17.15 -15.80 10.10
C LEU A 550 16.52 -16.96 9.32
N LEU A 551 15.83 -16.66 8.21
CA LEU A 551 15.27 -17.70 7.35
C LEU A 551 16.37 -18.53 6.70
N MET A 552 17.49 -17.91 6.27
CA MET A 552 18.66 -18.62 5.72
C MET A 552 19.27 -19.54 6.77
N ASP A 553 19.39 -19.11 8.03
CA ASP A 553 19.86 -19.96 9.13
C ASP A 553 18.96 -21.17 9.36
N LYS A 554 17.62 -20.97 9.33
CA LYS A 554 16.63 -22.07 9.48
C LYS A 554 16.59 -22.97 8.25
N PHE A 555 17.09 -22.51 7.13
CA PHE A 555 17.28 -23.29 5.91
C PHE A 555 18.67 -23.95 5.85
N GLU A 556 19.57 -23.59 6.78
CA GLU A 556 20.97 -24.07 6.89
C GLU A 556 21.79 -23.72 5.63
N VAL A 557 21.63 -22.50 5.12
CA VAL A 557 22.33 -22.00 3.93
C VAL A 557 23.01 -20.66 4.18
N ASP A 558 24.11 -20.41 3.46
CA ASP A 558 24.82 -19.14 3.49
C ASP A 558 24.50 -18.24 2.30
N ASN A 559 23.94 -18.79 1.24
CA ASN A 559 23.64 -18.07 0.00
C ASN A 559 22.26 -18.48 -0.53
N VAL A 560 21.68 -17.61 -1.36
CA VAL A 560 20.47 -17.86 -2.12
C VAL A 560 20.75 -17.78 -3.62
N ASP A 561 19.99 -18.51 -4.44
CA ASP A 561 20.17 -18.54 -5.88
C ASP A 561 19.59 -17.31 -6.56
N ARG A 562 18.41 -16.87 -6.07
CA ARG A 562 17.69 -15.70 -6.59
C ARG A 562 17.10 -14.87 -5.46
N ILE A 563 16.97 -13.56 -5.73
CA ILE A 563 16.23 -12.63 -4.87
C ILE A 563 15.16 -11.94 -5.69
N VAL A 564 13.96 -11.87 -5.15
CA VAL A 564 12.83 -11.16 -5.74
C VAL A 564 12.41 -10.03 -4.79
N LEU A 565 12.51 -8.79 -5.25
CA LEU A 565 12.04 -7.63 -4.52
C LEU A 565 10.59 -7.34 -4.94
N ALA A 566 9.67 -7.43 -4.01
CA ALA A 566 8.24 -7.18 -4.20
C ALA A 566 7.81 -5.91 -3.47
N GLY A 567 6.54 -5.55 -3.65
CA GLY A 567 5.93 -4.36 -3.06
C GLY A 567 6.07 -3.10 -3.91
N ALA A 568 5.39 -2.03 -3.50
CA ALA A 568 5.37 -0.75 -4.22
C ALA A 568 6.77 -0.14 -4.39
N PHE A 569 7.67 -0.42 -3.46
CA PHE A 569 9.08 -0.01 -3.51
C PHE A 569 9.94 -0.99 -4.29
N GLY A 570 9.66 -2.29 -4.22
CA GLY A 570 10.44 -3.34 -4.85
C GLY A 570 10.69 -3.09 -6.34
N ALA A 571 9.70 -2.53 -7.04
CA ALA A 571 9.79 -2.17 -8.46
C ALA A 571 10.80 -1.05 -8.75
N HIS A 572 11.15 -0.24 -7.77
CA HIS A 572 11.97 0.96 -7.93
C HIS A 572 13.30 0.91 -7.17
N ILE A 573 13.56 -0.17 -6.43
CA ILE A 573 14.82 -0.36 -5.72
C ILE A 573 15.87 -0.95 -6.65
N SER A 574 16.98 -0.24 -6.80
CA SER A 574 18.14 -0.77 -7.52
C SER A 574 18.79 -1.92 -6.73
N PRO A 575 18.97 -3.11 -7.32
CA PRO A 575 19.64 -4.24 -6.66
C PRO A 575 21.02 -3.90 -6.09
N LYS A 576 21.81 -3.11 -6.83
CA LYS A 576 23.12 -2.61 -6.40
C LYS A 576 23.01 -1.81 -5.09
N HIS A 577 22.07 -0.89 -5.02
CA HIS A 577 21.88 -0.03 -3.86
C HIS A 577 21.29 -0.78 -2.66
N ALA A 578 20.38 -1.73 -2.90
CA ALA A 578 19.84 -2.60 -1.85
C ALA A 578 20.94 -3.43 -1.17
N MET A 579 21.88 -4.01 -1.97
CA MET A 579 23.04 -4.72 -1.42
C MET A 579 24.04 -3.79 -0.75
N ALA A 580 24.33 -2.62 -1.35
CA ALA A 580 25.27 -1.66 -0.79
C ALA A 580 24.83 -1.11 0.57
N LEU A 581 23.52 -1.01 0.79
CA LEU A 581 22.94 -0.73 2.10
C LEU A 581 22.98 -1.95 3.03
N GLY A 582 23.01 -3.17 2.50
CA GLY A 582 22.79 -4.39 3.27
C GLY A 582 21.31 -4.57 3.64
N MET A 583 20.41 -4.26 2.72
CA MET A 583 18.98 -4.60 2.85
C MET A 583 18.73 -6.07 2.52
N ILE A 584 19.49 -6.60 1.57
CA ILE A 584 19.41 -7.99 1.08
C ILE A 584 20.79 -8.66 1.16
N PRO A 585 20.83 -10.00 1.27
CA PRO A 585 22.07 -10.77 1.24
C PRO A 585 22.85 -10.56 -0.05
N ASP A 586 24.15 -10.85 0.00
CA ASP A 586 25.03 -10.80 -1.17
C ASP A 586 24.58 -11.82 -2.22
N CYS A 587 24.29 -11.36 -3.43
CA CYS A 587 23.80 -12.18 -4.53
C CYS A 587 24.27 -11.60 -5.87
N LYS A 588 24.35 -12.43 -6.90
CA LYS A 588 24.68 -11.94 -8.26
C LYS A 588 23.60 -10.94 -8.69
N LEU A 589 23.99 -9.72 -9.07
CA LEU A 589 23.05 -8.67 -9.46
C LEU A 589 22.03 -9.11 -10.52
N LYS A 590 22.46 -9.94 -11.48
CA LYS A 590 21.57 -10.49 -12.52
C LYS A 590 20.50 -11.47 -12.01
N ASN A 591 20.67 -11.98 -10.80
CA ASN A 591 19.75 -12.91 -10.14
C ASN A 591 18.82 -12.18 -9.15
N VAL A 592 18.92 -10.86 -9.05
CA VAL A 592 17.99 -10.03 -8.29
C VAL A 592 17.03 -9.38 -9.26
N SER A 593 15.75 -9.67 -9.09
CA SER A 593 14.67 -9.16 -9.93
C SER A 593 13.65 -8.40 -9.10
N SER A 594 12.84 -7.60 -9.76
CA SER A 594 11.67 -6.96 -9.18
C SER A 594 10.41 -7.65 -9.66
N ALA A 595 9.47 -7.90 -8.76
CA ALA A 595 8.13 -8.41 -9.04
C ALA A 595 7.04 -7.32 -8.95
N GLY A 596 7.42 -6.06 -8.72
CA GLY A 596 6.45 -4.99 -8.56
C GLY A 596 5.42 -5.30 -7.47
N ASN A 597 4.13 -5.05 -7.75
CA ASN A 597 3.06 -5.40 -6.82
C ASN A 597 2.69 -6.89 -6.92
N ALA A 598 3.55 -7.76 -6.37
CA ALA A 598 3.34 -9.21 -6.37
C ALA A 598 2.07 -9.61 -5.62
N ALA A 599 1.71 -8.92 -4.53
CA ALA A 599 0.47 -9.16 -3.79
C ALA A 599 -0.77 -8.89 -4.67
N GLY A 600 -0.79 -7.74 -5.36
CA GLY A 600 -1.86 -7.42 -6.31
C GLY A 600 -1.90 -8.38 -7.51
N THR A 601 -0.75 -8.87 -7.96
CA THR A 601 -0.67 -9.91 -9.01
C THR A 601 -1.26 -11.23 -8.51
N GLY A 602 -0.95 -11.66 -7.28
CA GLY A 602 -1.55 -12.83 -6.65
C GLY A 602 -3.07 -12.71 -6.48
N ALA A 603 -3.57 -11.52 -6.12
CA ALA A 603 -5.01 -11.24 -6.07
C ALA A 603 -5.66 -11.41 -7.46
N ARG A 604 -5.03 -10.93 -8.53
CA ARG A 604 -5.50 -11.12 -9.91
C ARG A 604 -5.50 -12.59 -10.34
N ILE A 605 -4.45 -13.33 -9.98
CA ILE A 605 -4.39 -14.79 -10.25
C ILE A 605 -5.55 -15.50 -9.57
N ALA A 606 -5.81 -15.23 -8.29
CA ALA A 606 -6.92 -15.82 -7.55
C ALA A 606 -8.31 -15.38 -8.04
N LEU A 607 -8.42 -14.17 -8.63
CA LEU A 607 -9.65 -13.69 -9.24
C LEU A 607 -9.94 -14.39 -10.57
N LEU A 608 -8.92 -14.48 -11.42
CA LEU A 608 -9.06 -14.94 -12.82
C LEU A 608 -8.92 -16.45 -12.99
N ASN A 609 -8.45 -17.14 -11.94
CA ASN A 609 -8.29 -18.60 -11.97
C ASN A 609 -8.80 -19.23 -10.66
N HIS A 610 -9.90 -19.98 -10.76
CA HIS A 610 -10.50 -20.62 -9.59
C HIS A 610 -9.63 -21.71 -8.97
N THR A 611 -8.80 -22.44 -9.76
CA THR A 611 -7.90 -23.47 -9.20
C THR A 611 -6.82 -22.84 -8.32
N ALA A 612 -6.38 -21.62 -8.63
CA ALA A 612 -5.42 -20.89 -7.83
C ALA A 612 -5.92 -20.60 -6.41
N ARG A 613 -7.24 -20.47 -6.19
CA ARG A 613 -7.83 -20.37 -4.84
C ARG A 613 -7.59 -21.63 -4.03
N SER A 614 -7.84 -22.80 -4.60
CA SER A 614 -7.58 -24.09 -3.94
C SER A 614 -6.08 -24.35 -3.75
N ASP A 615 -5.26 -23.93 -4.70
CA ASP A 615 -3.81 -24.12 -4.63
C ASP A 615 -3.21 -23.28 -3.49
N ILE A 616 -3.59 -22.00 -3.36
CA ILE A 616 -3.06 -21.16 -2.30
C ILE A 616 -3.51 -21.62 -0.91
N GLU A 617 -4.74 -22.13 -0.76
CA GLU A 617 -5.21 -22.70 0.50
C GLU A 617 -4.38 -23.92 0.95
N LYS A 618 -3.83 -24.69 0.00
CA LYS A 618 -2.88 -25.78 0.29
C LYS A 618 -1.48 -25.23 0.59
N ILE A 619 -0.97 -24.34 -0.27
CA ILE A 619 0.38 -23.79 -0.17
C ILE A 619 0.60 -23.16 1.21
N VAL A 620 -0.36 -22.36 1.72
CA VAL A 620 -0.21 -21.73 3.03
C VAL A 620 -0.10 -22.72 4.19
N THR A 621 -0.65 -23.94 4.07
CA THR A 621 -0.50 -24.97 5.10
C THR A 621 0.89 -25.60 5.12
N GLU A 622 1.64 -25.47 4.02
CA GLU A 622 3.01 -25.98 3.84
C GLU A 622 4.08 -24.93 4.17
N ILE A 623 3.70 -23.64 4.25
CA ILE A 623 4.61 -22.57 4.62
C ILE A 623 4.83 -22.56 6.12
N HIS A 624 6.09 -22.70 6.54
CA HIS A 624 6.46 -22.65 7.95
C HIS A 624 6.82 -21.21 8.37
N LYS A 625 5.98 -20.60 9.20
CA LYS A 625 6.28 -19.29 9.78
C LYS A 625 7.36 -19.41 10.85
N ILE A 626 8.33 -18.51 10.80
CA ILE A 626 9.33 -18.27 11.85
C ILE A 626 8.94 -16.99 12.60
N GLU A 627 8.78 -17.11 13.93
CA GLU A 627 8.41 -15.96 14.78
C GLU A 627 9.64 -15.17 15.18
N THR A 628 9.86 -14.03 14.53
CA THR A 628 11.05 -13.17 14.74
C THR A 628 11.16 -12.64 16.17
N ALA A 629 10.02 -12.43 16.84
CA ALA A 629 9.96 -11.87 18.21
C ALA A 629 10.59 -12.77 19.28
N ILE A 630 10.65 -14.08 19.05
CA ILE A 630 11.16 -15.06 20.04
C ILE A 630 12.48 -15.71 19.60
N GLU A 631 13.00 -15.40 18.42
CA GLU A 631 14.24 -15.98 17.91
C GLU A 631 15.46 -15.18 18.37
N PRO A 632 16.32 -15.73 19.24
CA PRO A 632 17.47 -15.00 19.78
C PRO A 632 18.45 -14.51 18.71
N ARG A 633 18.64 -15.28 17.63
CA ARG A 633 19.53 -14.91 16.52
C ARG A 633 19.02 -13.73 15.70
N PHE A 634 17.74 -13.43 15.75
CA PHE A 634 17.22 -12.22 15.10
C PHE A 634 17.86 -10.96 15.67
N GLN A 635 18.00 -10.87 17.01
CA GLN A 635 18.64 -9.73 17.66
C GLN A 635 20.13 -9.64 17.33
N GLU A 636 20.82 -10.78 17.26
CA GLU A 636 22.23 -10.82 16.85
C GLU A 636 22.40 -10.28 15.43
N HIS A 637 21.61 -10.79 14.48
CA HIS A 637 21.64 -10.32 13.10
C HIS A 637 21.29 -8.84 12.98
N PHE A 638 20.33 -8.36 13.79
CA PHE A 638 19.94 -6.96 13.80
C PHE A 638 21.09 -6.02 14.20
N VAL A 639 21.82 -6.37 15.26
CA VAL A 639 22.99 -5.60 15.68
C VAL A 639 24.06 -5.58 14.59
N ASN A 640 24.36 -6.73 14.00
CA ASN A 640 25.36 -6.85 12.94
C ASN A 640 24.95 -6.09 11.67
N ALA A 641 23.68 -6.18 11.29
CA ALA A 641 23.12 -5.50 10.15
C ALA A 641 22.87 -4.00 10.38
N SER A 642 23.09 -3.45 11.56
CA SER A 642 23.02 -2.00 11.77
C SER A 642 24.16 -1.25 11.08
N ALA A 643 25.31 -1.87 10.80
CA ALA A 643 26.35 -1.29 9.96
C ALA A 643 25.98 -1.36 8.46
N ILE A 644 26.61 -0.56 7.63
CA ILE A 644 26.35 -0.46 6.18
C ILE A 644 27.56 -0.99 5.39
N PRO A 645 27.45 -2.13 4.68
CA PRO A 645 26.28 -3.03 4.60
C PRO A 645 26.06 -3.88 5.86
N ASN A 646 27.10 -4.38 6.50
CA ASN A 646 27.05 -5.25 7.67
C ASN A 646 28.39 -5.22 8.42
N SER A 647 28.41 -5.43 9.74
CA SER A 647 29.64 -5.41 10.53
C SER A 647 30.41 -6.73 10.54
N VAL A 648 29.78 -7.84 10.20
CA VAL A 648 30.34 -9.19 10.27
C VAL A 648 30.31 -9.88 8.92
N GLU A 649 29.18 -9.86 8.24
CA GLU A 649 29.03 -10.53 6.95
C GLU A 649 29.69 -9.75 5.82
N LYS A 650 30.35 -10.50 4.92
CA LYS A 650 31.05 -9.93 3.76
C LYS A 650 30.14 -9.98 2.54
N PHE A 651 30.36 -9.05 1.64
CA PHE A 651 29.63 -8.92 0.36
C PHE A 651 30.60 -9.05 -0.83
N PRO A 652 31.27 -10.21 -1.00
CA PRO A 652 32.31 -10.36 -2.02
C PRO A 652 31.80 -10.22 -3.46
N ILE A 653 30.52 -10.53 -3.72
CA ILE A 653 29.92 -10.33 -5.06
C ILE A 653 29.69 -8.83 -5.30
N LEU A 654 29.13 -8.13 -4.34
CA LEU A 654 28.93 -6.69 -4.41
C LEU A 654 30.24 -5.94 -4.60
N GLU A 655 31.31 -6.31 -3.87
CA GLU A 655 32.66 -5.69 -3.95
C GLU A 655 33.31 -5.81 -5.34
N THR A 656 32.84 -6.72 -6.20
CA THR A 656 33.26 -6.78 -7.61
C THR A 656 32.61 -5.67 -8.47
N HIS A 657 31.56 -5.04 -8.01
CA HIS A 657 30.78 -4.05 -8.74
C HIS A 657 30.87 -2.63 -8.17
N VAL A 658 31.16 -2.51 -6.88
CA VAL A 658 31.21 -1.23 -6.17
C VAL A 658 32.42 -1.18 -5.23
N ASN A 659 32.95 0.02 -5.05
CA ASN A 659 33.92 0.28 -4.01
C ASN A 659 33.22 0.75 -2.75
N LEU A 660 33.46 0.09 -1.62
CA LEU A 660 32.96 0.51 -0.30
C LEU A 660 34.15 0.99 0.51
N PRO A 661 34.41 2.31 0.58
CA PRO A 661 35.53 2.86 1.35
C PRO A 661 35.46 2.41 2.82
N LEU A 662 36.64 2.24 3.46
CA LEU A 662 36.72 1.82 4.87
C LEU A 662 36.13 2.85 5.83
#